data_cb538882b5b5bddbd191e23fb6978a71
#
_entry.id   cb538882b5b5bddbd191e23fb6978a71
#
_cell.length_a   1.000
_cell.length_b   1.000
_cell.length_c   1.000
_cell.angle_alpha   90.00
_cell.angle_beta   90.00
_cell.angle_gamma   90.00
#
_symmetry.space_group_name_H-M   'P 1'
#
loop_
_entity.id
_entity.type
_entity.pdbx_description
1 polymer ?
#
loop_
_entity_poly.entity_id
_entity_poly.type
_entity_poly.pdbx_seq_one_letter_code
_entity_poly.pdbx_strand_id
1 'polypeptide(L)'
;MSASSTAAAVPADGSGLIVTEAAETGHHQAFWLWVLCLTGVDYFSTLAYQPSIAITSAGRLAPLATVLLVLVTLFGAVPIYCRVAKSSPHGQGSIAMLQRLVHGWTGKFLVLTLLGFAATDFVITITLSAADAAKHLIENPHFEKAPEWLHSQIGITLTMILTLGALFLKGVREVIGVAVALVVVFLLLNLVVIAGGLMTLLREPQLISAWWERLVAGDLGIAGAHGEPLPAAPAIVPLTFGSAAMMTMLLFPKLALGLSGFETGVAVMPQIKGDATDTEQNPAGRIRRTQYLLLTSALIMSVMLIGSSIVVTTLIPIEALAKGGPAFERALAYLAHAEGGRTLLPFFGDTFGTIYDISTILILCFAGSSALSGLLNLIPRYLPRFGMAPEWVKATRPLVCVIIAACVIVTLLFKASVEDQSAAYATGVMVLILSACAAVFIERYRERSGSRWRRIPWATGFIGLVFLFTAGDIMIAKSEGLIISLFFIAAIMGVSLVSRAFRSDELRTVRFRFVNNESRFRWNTLQHLEVPVLAPHRPGGRTLDEKERELRAWHHLEDDIPVVFVEVSLGDTSEFLQEPVLNIVHEGGRYIIKVSRCASIAPTLASLAISLNGASRPIELHFGWSDESPFKMNLGFVLFGEGNVPFLVKELLQDAIPDTARRPRVIIG
;
A
#
# COMPACT_ATOMS: atom_id res chain seq x y z
N MET A 1 -20.65 -31.58 3.61
CA MET A 1 -20.40 -31.79 2.18
C MET A 1 -18.93 -31.49 1.98
N SER A 2 -18.16 -32.55 1.74
CA SER A 2 -16.72 -32.59 1.68
C SER A 2 -16.19 -31.81 0.47
N ALA A 3 -15.39 -30.77 0.70
CA ALA A 3 -14.56 -30.17 -0.31
C ALA A 3 -13.28 -31.01 -0.43
N SER A 4 -13.14 -31.71 -1.54
CA SER A 4 -11.94 -32.46 -1.91
C SER A 4 -10.76 -31.49 -2.13
N SER A 5 -9.79 -31.55 -1.23
CA SER A 5 -8.44 -31.04 -1.42
C SER A 5 -7.80 -31.79 -2.59
N THR A 6 -7.64 -31.15 -3.74
CA THR A 6 -6.77 -31.65 -4.82
C THR A 6 -5.33 -31.42 -4.39
N ALA A 7 -4.74 -32.41 -3.74
CA ALA A 7 -3.30 -32.51 -3.58
C ALA A 7 -2.67 -32.60 -4.97
N ALA A 8 -1.82 -31.64 -5.33
CA ALA A 8 -1.03 -31.70 -6.54
C ALA A 8 -0.10 -32.92 -6.46
N ALA A 9 -0.29 -33.88 -7.38
CA ALA A 9 0.54 -35.07 -7.51
C ALA A 9 1.99 -34.63 -7.79
N VAL A 10 2.92 -35.13 -6.98
CA VAL A 10 4.36 -35.01 -7.22
C VAL A 10 4.69 -35.84 -8.46
N PRO A 11 5.33 -35.26 -9.50
CA PRO A 11 5.75 -36.05 -10.66
C PRO A 11 6.82 -37.07 -10.25
N ALA A 12 6.71 -38.30 -10.75
CA ALA A 12 7.57 -39.41 -10.43
C ALA A 12 8.99 -39.33 -11.03
N ASP A 13 9.36 -38.23 -11.67
CA ASP A 13 10.62 -38.07 -12.43
C ASP A 13 11.69 -37.17 -11.75
N GLY A 14 11.59 -36.90 -10.45
CA GLY A 14 12.66 -36.22 -9.72
C GLY A 14 13.00 -34.79 -10.17
N SER A 15 12.26 -34.20 -11.08
CA SER A 15 12.39 -32.81 -11.48
C SER A 15 11.64 -31.91 -10.51
N GLY A 16 12.38 -31.09 -9.77
CA GLY A 16 12.00 -30.25 -8.66
C GLY A 16 10.58 -29.73 -8.63
N LEU A 17 10.04 -29.63 -7.41
CA LEU A 17 8.80 -28.91 -7.10
C LEU A 17 8.69 -27.63 -7.93
N ILE A 18 7.96 -27.72 -9.04
CA ILE A 18 7.58 -26.54 -9.82
C ILE A 18 6.44 -25.90 -9.03
N VAL A 19 6.78 -24.92 -8.18
CA VAL A 19 5.79 -23.91 -7.85
C VAL A 19 5.49 -23.24 -9.18
N THR A 20 4.32 -23.51 -9.74
CA THR A 20 3.76 -22.69 -10.80
C THR A 20 3.88 -21.24 -10.34
N GLU A 21 4.82 -20.51 -10.94
CA GLU A 21 4.74 -19.06 -10.96
C GLU A 21 3.29 -18.77 -11.33
N ALA A 22 2.58 -18.07 -10.44
CA ALA A 22 1.26 -17.57 -10.79
C ALA A 22 1.46 -16.87 -12.13
N ALA A 23 0.81 -17.40 -13.15
CA ALA A 23 0.90 -16.87 -14.50
C ALA A 23 0.73 -15.36 -14.36
N GLU A 24 1.77 -14.60 -14.66
CA GLU A 24 1.66 -13.15 -14.76
C GLU A 24 0.54 -12.95 -15.79
N THR A 25 -0.62 -12.55 -15.28
CA THR A 25 -1.70 -12.12 -16.14
C THR A 25 -1.11 -10.95 -16.89
N GLY A 26 -0.80 -11.15 -18.17
CA GLY A 26 -0.16 -10.14 -19.01
C GLY A 26 -0.97 -8.86 -18.91
N HIS A 27 -0.47 -7.89 -18.14
CA HIS A 27 -1.12 -6.59 -18.02
C HIS A 27 -1.13 -5.97 -19.40
N HIS A 28 -2.32 -5.63 -19.91
CA HIS A 28 -2.42 -4.88 -21.15
C HIS A 28 -1.70 -3.55 -20.98
N GLN A 29 -0.56 -3.41 -21.65
CA GLN A 29 0.23 -2.19 -21.59
C GLN A 29 -0.39 -1.15 -22.53
N ALA A 30 -0.57 0.07 -22.00
CA ALA A 30 -1.14 1.20 -22.73
C ALA A 30 -0.18 2.39 -22.81
N PHE A 31 -0.48 3.34 -23.68
CA PHE A 31 0.24 4.60 -23.75
C PHE A 31 0.13 5.36 -22.44
N TRP A 32 1.22 5.92 -21.95
CA TRP A 32 1.32 6.51 -20.60
C TRP A 32 0.26 7.59 -20.30
N LEU A 33 -0.16 8.36 -21.31
CA LEU A 33 -1.19 9.39 -21.14
C LEU A 33 -2.59 8.79 -20.86
N TRP A 34 -2.88 7.62 -21.42
CA TRP A 34 -4.13 6.92 -21.13
C TRP A 34 -4.09 6.27 -19.75
N VAL A 35 -2.91 5.77 -19.35
CA VAL A 35 -2.70 5.27 -17.98
C VAL A 35 -2.75 6.41 -16.97
N LEU A 36 -2.30 7.63 -17.36
CA LEU A 36 -2.46 8.83 -16.52
C LEU A 36 -3.95 9.10 -16.24
N CYS A 37 -4.84 8.96 -17.23
CA CYS A 37 -6.27 9.11 -16.96
C CYS A 37 -6.82 8.01 -16.04
N LEU A 38 -6.35 6.77 -16.18
CA LEU A 38 -6.78 5.67 -15.31
C LEU A 38 -6.43 5.93 -13.83
N THR A 39 -5.21 6.36 -13.55
CA THR A 39 -4.78 6.74 -12.18
C THR A 39 -5.24 8.13 -11.80
N GLY A 40 -5.36 8.99 -12.79
CA GLY A 40 -5.80 10.36 -12.64
C GLY A 40 -7.24 10.45 -12.16
N VAL A 41 -8.05 9.41 -12.33
CA VAL A 41 -9.39 9.37 -11.72
C VAL A 41 -9.33 9.62 -10.22
N ASP A 42 -8.43 8.92 -9.52
CA ASP A 42 -8.22 9.10 -8.08
C ASP A 42 -7.61 10.49 -7.75
N TYR A 43 -6.61 10.92 -8.53
CA TYR A 43 -5.92 12.19 -8.29
C TYR A 43 -6.77 13.41 -8.68
N PHE A 44 -7.40 13.42 -9.85
CA PHE A 44 -8.18 14.56 -10.33
C PHE A 44 -9.54 14.69 -9.65
N SER A 45 -10.12 13.59 -9.14
CA SER A 45 -11.36 13.64 -8.38
C SER A 45 -11.27 14.51 -7.12
N THR A 46 -10.07 14.69 -6.56
CA THR A 46 -9.85 15.59 -5.42
C THR A 46 -10.24 17.02 -5.72
N LEU A 47 -10.29 17.44 -6.99
CA LEU A 47 -10.77 18.76 -7.38
C LEU A 47 -12.26 18.99 -7.05
N ALA A 48 -13.06 17.94 -6.87
CA ALA A 48 -14.46 18.05 -6.48
C ALA A 48 -14.61 18.68 -5.08
N TYR A 49 -13.83 18.22 -4.11
CA TYR A 49 -13.95 18.63 -2.70
C TYR A 49 -12.79 19.51 -2.19
N GLN A 50 -11.60 19.44 -2.78
CA GLN A 50 -10.41 20.17 -2.30
C GLN A 50 -10.58 21.71 -2.25
N PRO A 51 -11.21 22.40 -3.23
CA PRO A 51 -11.42 23.84 -3.15
C PRO A 51 -12.32 24.24 -1.98
N SER A 52 -13.36 23.44 -1.70
CA SER A 52 -14.25 23.65 -0.55
C SER A 52 -13.49 23.46 0.77
N ILE A 53 -12.70 22.40 0.90
CA ILE A 53 -11.88 22.13 2.08
C ILE A 53 -10.82 23.24 2.28
N ALA A 54 -10.22 23.73 1.20
CA ALA A 54 -9.22 24.78 1.27
C ALA A 54 -9.79 26.06 1.89
N ILE A 55 -10.98 26.49 1.44
CA ILE A 55 -11.58 27.73 1.97
C ILE A 55 -12.17 27.56 3.37
N THR A 56 -12.78 26.42 3.68
CA THR A 56 -13.29 26.16 5.05
C THR A 56 -12.14 26.05 6.07
N SER A 57 -10.99 25.50 5.67
CA SER A 57 -9.82 25.31 6.54
C SER A 57 -8.93 26.54 6.66
N ALA A 58 -8.74 27.32 5.59
CA ALA A 58 -7.78 28.41 5.52
C ALA A 58 -8.44 29.79 5.26
N GLY A 59 -9.75 29.84 5.06
CA GLY A 59 -10.49 31.08 4.80
C GLY A 59 -9.90 31.84 3.62
N ARG A 60 -9.76 33.16 3.75
CA ARG A 60 -9.17 34.03 2.73
C ARG A 60 -7.67 33.78 2.47
N LEU A 61 -6.99 33.00 3.32
CA LEU A 61 -5.62 32.52 3.06
C LEU A 61 -5.56 31.30 2.14
N ALA A 62 -6.71 30.70 1.77
CA ALA A 62 -6.75 29.49 0.94
C ALA A 62 -5.92 29.58 -0.36
N PRO A 63 -5.92 30.68 -1.15
CA PRO A 63 -5.08 30.78 -2.33
C PRO A 63 -3.58 30.70 -2.00
N LEU A 64 -3.12 31.35 -0.94
CA LEU A 64 -1.71 31.32 -0.51
C LEU A 64 -1.32 29.91 0.00
N ALA A 65 -2.19 29.30 0.81
CA ALA A 65 -1.98 27.93 1.30
C ALA A 65 -1.97 26.92 0.14
N THR A 66 -2.81 27.11 -0.89
CA THR A 66 -2.81 26.27 -2.10
C THR A 66 -1.54 26.45 -2.93
N VAL A 67 -1.01 27.68 -3.04
CA VAL A 67 0.31 27.90 -3.69
C VAL A 67 1.41 27.18 -2.93
N LEU A 68 1.42 27.24 -1.61
CA LEU A 68 2.41 26.50 -0.80
C LEU A 68 2.26 24.98 -1.00
N LEU A 69 1.02 24.45 -1.01
CA LEU A 69 0.74 23.06 -1.32
C LEU A 69 1.31 22.65 -2.68
N VAL A 70 1.08 23.47 -3.71
CA VAL A 70 1.61 23.23 -5.07
C VAL A 70 3.14 23.24 -5.09
N LEU A 71 3.78 24.14 -4.37
CA LEU A 71 5.26 24.17 -4.26
C LEU A 71 5.77 22.88 -3.59
N VAL A 72 5.15 22.46 -2.49
CA VAL A 72 5.50 21.20 -1.80
C VAL A 72 5.23 19.99 -2.69
N THR A 73 4.17 20.02 -3.51
CA THR A 73 3.89 18.97 -4.50
C THR A 73 4.97 18.87 -5.55
N LEU A 74 5.24 19.97 -6.25
CA LEU A 74 6.15 19.97 -7.42
C LEU A 74 7.63 19.79 -7.03
N PHE A 75 8.06 20.42 -5.93
CA PHE A 75 9.46 20.38 -5.48
C PHE A 75 9.73 19.37 -4.36
N GLY A 76 8.70 18.85 -3.72
CA GLY A 76 8.78 17.82 -2.68
C GLY A 76 8.32 16.45 -3.15
N ALA A 77 7.01 16.25 -3.34
CA ALA A 77 6.43 14.94 -3.62
C ALA A 77 6.89 14.38 -4.99
N VAL A 78 6.80 15.15 -6.08
CA VAL A 78 7.16 14.71 -7.43
C VAL A 78 8.60 14.17 -7.50
N PRO A 79 9.66 14.87 -7.04
CA PRO A 79 11.03 14.35 -7.07
C PRO A 79 11.22 13.08 -6.26
N ILE A 80 10.51 12.94 -5.14
CA ILE A 80 10.55 11.74 -4.30
C ILE A 80 9.94 10.56 -5.05
N TYR A 81 8.72 10.71 -5.59
CA TYR A 81 8.04 9.63 -6.31
C TYR A 81 8.68 9.29 -7.66
N CYS A 82 9.29 10.26 -8.34
CA CYS A 82 10.14 9.99 -9.50
C CYS A 82 11.34 9.08 -9.14
N ARG A 83 11.88 9.22 -7.93
CA ARG A 83 12.94 8.33 -7.45
C ARG A 83 12.38 6.97 -7.04
N VAL A 84 11.23 6.92 -6.36
CA VAL A 84 10.54 5.66 -6.03
C VAL A 84 10.25 4.85 -7.30
N ALA A 85 9.73 5.48 -8.36
CA ALA A 85 9.49 4.83 -9.65
C ALA A 85 10.77 4.22 -10.25
N LYS A 86 11.92 4.91 -10.11
CA LYS A 86 13.22 4.39 -10.56
C LYS A 86 13.68 3.18 -9.74
N SER A 87 13.49 3.22 -8.43
CA SER A 87 13.97 2.18 -7.51
C SER A 87 13.00 1.01 -7.36
N SER A 88 11.74 1.17 -7.82
CA SER A 88 10.69 0.16 -7.76
C SER A 88 10.02 -0.05 -9.13
N PRO A 89 10.75 -0.56 -10.16
CA PRO A 89 10.31 -0.58 -11.55
C PRO A 89 9.13 -1.51 -11.86
N HIS A 90 8.73 -2.35 -10.91
CA HIS A 90 7.58 -3.26 -11.03
C HIS A 90 6.31 -2.72 -10.37
N GLY A 91 6.23 -1.41 -10.10
CA GLY A 91 5.06 -0.77 -9.49
C GLY A 91 4.80 -1.19 -8.04
N GLN A 92 5.84 -1.50 -7.29
CA GLN A 92 5.70 -1.94 -5.90
C GLN A 92 5.63 -0.77 -4.90
N GLY A 93 5.91 0.46 -5.36
CA GLY A 93 5.81 1.67 -4.56
C GLY A 93 6.85 1.82 -3.45
N SER A 94 6.55 2.73 -2.53
CA SER A 94 7.42 3.10 -1.39
C SER A 94 7.56 1.96 -0.37
N ILE A 95 6.50 1.19 -0.14
CA ILE A 95 6.47 0.07 0.82
C ILE A 95 7.51 -0.98 0.46
N ALA A 96 7.57 -1.39 -0.82
CA ALA A 96 8.55 -2.39 -1.26
C ALA A 96 9.99 -1.87 -1.24
N MET A 97 10.16 -0.57 -1.49
CA MET A 97 11.46 0.06 -1.37
C MET A 97 11.98 0.00 0.07
N LEU A 98 11.14 0.34 1.06
CA LEU A 98 11.48 0.23 2.48
C LEU A 98 11.72 -1.21 2.91
N GLN A 99 10.92 -2.16 2.44
CA GLN A 99 11.13 -3.58 2.71
C GLN A 99 12.53 -4.07 2.28
N ARG A 100 13.03 -3.60 1.14
CA ARG A 100 14.39 -3.94 0.68
C ARG A 100 15.49 -3.25 1.48
N LEU A 101 15.19 -2.10 2.06
CA LEU A 101 16.15 -1.32 2.85
C LEU A 101 16.21 -1.74 4.32
N VAL A 102 15.12 -2.24 4.88
CA VAL A 102 15.01 -2.66 6.29
C VAL A 102 14.68 -4.16 6.33
N HIS A 103 15.62 -4.96 6.83
CA HIS A 103 15.51 -6.42 6.90
C HIS A 103 15.03 -6.88 8.28
N GLY A 104 14.61 -8.14 8.35
CA GLY A 104 14.19 -8.77 9.60
C GLY A 104 12.79 -8.37 10.06
N TRP A 105 12.46 -8.71 11.29
CA TRP A 105 11.15 -8.46 11.88
C TRP A 105 10.77 -6.98 11.96
N THR A 106 11.73 -6.10 12.22
CA THR A 106 11.51 -4.64 12.21
C THR A 106 11.03 -4.16 10.85
N GLY A 107 11.62 -4.66 9.77
CA GLY A 107 11.17 -4.38 8.41
C GLY A 107 9.76 -4.90 8.13
N LYS A 108 9.43 -6.11 8.62
CA LYS A 108 8.09 -6.69 8.45
C LYS A 108 7.02 -5.90 9.22
N PHE A 109 7.26 -5.55 10.49
CA PHE A 109 6.33 -4.71 11.25
C PHE A 109 6.15 -3.33 10.63
N LEU A 110 7.22 -2.72 10.11
CA LEU A 110 7.13 -1.47 9.37
C LEU A 110 6.25 -1.61 8.12
N VAL A 111 6.43 -2.67 7.34
CA VAL A 111 5.60 -2.94 6.15
C VAL A 111 4.15 -3.15 6.53
N LEU A 112 3.84 -3.92 7.60
CA LEU A 112 2.47 -4.12 8.07
C LEU A 112 1.83 -2.82 8.54
N THR A 113 2.58 -1.97 9.25
CA THR A 113 2.12 -0.65 9.68
C THR A 113 1.78 0.23 8.46
N LEU A 114 2.67 0.29 7.48
CA LEU A 114 2.44 1.05 6.25
C LEU A 114 1.28 0.48 5.41
N LEU A 115 1.12 -0.83 5.41
CA LEU A 115 -0.01 -1.48 4.76
C LEU A 115 -1.34 -1.12 5.44
N GLY A 116 -1.33 -0.97 6.79
CA GLY A 116 -2.49 -0.48 7.54
C GLY A 116 -2.85 0.96 7.17
N PHE A 117 -1.87 1.86 7.07
CA PHE A 117 -2.10 3.22 6.59
C PHE A 117 -2.58 3.25 5.13
N ALA A 118 -2.01 2.42 4.25
CA ALA A 118 -2.47 2.30 2.88
C ALA A 118 -3.90 1.75 2.79
N ALA A 119 -4.25 0.75 3.61
CA ALA A 119 -5.61 0.24 3.66
C ALA A 119 -6.60 1.32 4.13
N THR A 120 -6.22 2.13 5.14
CA THR A 120 -7.01 3.29 5.57
C THR A 120 -7.20 4.27 4.43
N ASP A 121 -6.12 4.66 3.76
CA ASP A 121 -6.14 5.59 2.62
C ASP A 121 -7.13 5.14 1.53
N PHE A 122 -7.01 3.91 1.05
CA PHE A 122 -7.89 3.37 0.02
C PHE A 122 -9.35 3.18 0.48
N VAL A 123 -9.59 2.70 1.71
CA VAL A 123 -10.95 2.55 2.25
C VAL A 123 -11.63 3.91 2.38
N ILE A 124 -10.92 4.90 2.91
CA ILE A 124 -11.44 6.27 3.01
C ILE A 124 -11.65 6.87 1.62
N THR A 125 -10.78 6.64 0.64
CA THR A 125 -11.00 7.08 -0.75
C THR A 125 -12.33 6.55 -1.30
N ILE A 126 -12.66 5.27 -1.05
CA ILE A 126 -13.94 4.68 -1.49
C ILE A 126 -15.11 5.38 -0.79
N THR A 127 -15.05 5.52 0.53
CA THR A 127 -16.18 6.03 1.33
C THR A 127 -16.37 7.53 1.18
N LEU A 128 -15.28 8.31 1.11
CA LEU A 128 -15.30 9.75 0.89
C LEU A 128 -15.82 10.08 -0.51
N SER A 129 -15.30 9.41 -1.54
CA SER A 129 -15.77 9.62 -2.92
C SER A 129 -17.27 9.28 -3.07
N ALA A 130 -17.74 8.21 -2.42
CA ALA A 130 -19.15 7.88 -2.43
C ALA A 130 -20.02 8.91 -1.66
N ALA A 131 -19.50 9.43 -0.54
CA ALA A 131 -20.18 10.45 0.26
C ALA A 131 -20.27 11.79 -0.47
N ASP A 132 -19.21 12.21 -1.16
CA ASP A 132 -19.16 13.43 -1.97
C ASP A 132 -20.07 13.29 -3.21
N ALA A 133 -20.05 12.14 -3.88
CA ALA A 133 -20.98 11.85 -4.97
C ALA A 133 -22.45 11.88 -4.52
N ALA A 134 -22.75 11.36 -3.32
CA ALA A 134 -24.08 11.44 -2.73
C ALA A 134 -24.49 12.89 -2.44
N LYS A 135 -23.56 13.73 -1.98
CA LYS A 135 -23.81 15.16 -1.75
C LYS A 135 -24.16 15.90 -3.03
N HIS A 136 -23.37 15.71 -4.11
CA HIS A 136 -23.67 16.26 -5.42
C HIS A 136 -25.02 15.82 -5.98
N LEU A 137 -25.44 14.58 -5.71
CA LEU A 137 -26.74 14.07 -6.15
C LEU A 137 -27.89 14.73 -5.38
N ILE A 138 -27.79 14.81 -4.05
CA ILE A 138 -28.85 15.35 -3.18
C ILE A 138 -29.08 16.82 -3.42
N GLU A 139 -28.04 17.60 -3.58
CA GLU A 139 -28.06 19.05 -3.76
C GLU A 139 -28.36 19.45 -5.21
N ASN A 140 -28.56 18.51 -6.12
CA ASN A 140 -28.90 18.83 -7.50
C ASN A 140 -30.37 19.26 -7.62
N PRO A 141 -30.71 20.40 -8.25
CA PRO A 141 -32.07 20.91 -8.35
C PRO A 141 -33.08 19.93 -8.96
N HIS A 142 -32.66 19.05 -9.86
CA HIS A 142 -33.53 18.04 -10.44
C HIS A 142 -33.84 16.90 -9.46
N PHE A 143 -33.01 16.66 -8.47
CA PHE A 143 -33.20 15.64 -7.44
C PHE A 143 -34.01 16.14 -6.25
N GLU A 144 -34.15 17.45 -6.07
CA GLU A 144 -34.95 18.07 -5.00
C GLU A 144 -36.42 17.57 -4.96
N LYS A 145 -36.98 17.19 -6.12
CA LYS A 145 -38.32 16.60 -6.24
C LYS A 145 -38.42 15.12 -5.85
N ALA A 146 -37.29 14.47 -5.51
CA ALA A 146 -37.29 13.08 -5.10
C ALA A 146 -37.95 12.92 -3.71
N PRO A 147 -38.49 11.74 -3.36
CA PRO A 147 -39.06 11.48 -2.05
C PRO A 147 -38.03 11.69 -0.92
N GLU A 148 -38.45 12.22 0.23
CA GLU A 148 -37.57 12.57 1.36
C GLU A 148 -36.67 11.41 1.82
N TRP A 149 -37.13 10.18 1.75
CA TRP A 149 -36.30 9.01 2.12
C TRP A 149 -35.08 8.80 1.22
N LEU A 150 -35.07 9.34 0.00
CA LEU A 150 -33.92 9.34 -0.91
C LEU A 150 -32.93 10.48 -0.62
N HIS A 151 -33.23 11.43 0.25
CA HIS A 151 -32.33 12.52 0.63
C HIS A 151 -31.35 12.13 1.77
N SER A 152 -31.35 10.86 2.17
CA SER A 152 -30.38 10.39 3.17
C SER A 152 -28.99 10.23 2.57
N GLN A 153 -28.07 11.14 2.89
CA GLN A 153 -26.67 11.06 2.44
C GLN A 153 -26.04 9.70 2.79
N ILE A 154 -26.26 9.20 4.02
CA ILE A 154 -25.79 7.88 4.44
C ILE A 154 -26.39 6.77 3.56
N GLY A 155 -27.71 6.83 3.30
CA GLY A 155 -28.40 5.81 2.50
C GLY A 155 -27.89 5.75 1.06
N ILE A 156 -27.71 6.90 0.41
CA ILE A 156 -27.16 6.97 -0.96
C ILE A 156 -25.70 6.50 -1.00
N THR A 157 -24.88 6.97 -0.05
CA THR A 157 -23.47 6.56 0.06
C THR A 157 -23.34 5.05 0.20
N LEU A 158 -24.10 4.44 1.11
CA LEU A 158 -24.12 2.99 1.28
C LEU A 158 -24.58 2.25 0.03
N THR A 159 -25.60 2.78 -0.66
CA THR A 159 -26.09 2.20 -1.92
C THR A 159 -25.01 2.23 -3.00
N MET A 160 -24.27 3.33 -3.13
CA MET A 160 -23.14 3.45 -4.07
C MET A 160 -22.03 2.45 -3.75
N ILE A 161 -21.63 2.34 -2.48
CA ILE A 161 -20.60 1.40 -2.01
C ILE A 161 -21.02 -0.06 -2.26
N LEU A 162 -22.25 -0.43 -1.93
CA LEU A 162 -22.76 -1.78 -2.15
C LEU A 162 -22.87 -2.11 -3.64
N THR A 163 -23.29 -1.13 -4.47
CA THR A 163 -23.34 -1.27 -5.93
C THR A 163 -21.94 -1.50 -6.51
N LEU A 164 -20.94 -0.73 -6.05
CA LEU A 164 -19.55 -0.92 -6.41
C LEU A 164 -19.06 -2.34 -6.05
N GLY A 165 -19.34 -2.78 -4.84
CA GLY A 165 -19.01 -4.14 -4.40
C GLY A 165 -19.67 -5.22 -5.27
N ALA A 166 -20.95 -5.07 -5.60
CA ALA A 166 -21.70 -5.98 -6.46
C ALA A 166 -21.12 -6.06 -7.88
N LEU A 167 -20.68 -4.93 -8.45
CA LEU A 167 -20.03 -4.88 -9.75
C LEU A 167 -18.69 -5.65 -9.74
N PHE A 168 -17.88 -5.47 -8.69
CA PHE A 168 -16.61 -6.22 -8.55
C PHE A 168 -16.83 -7.72 -8.34
N LEU A 169 -17.85 -8.11 -7.59
CA LEU A 169 -18.21 -9.53 -7.43
C LEU A 169 -18.68 -10.18 -8.74
N LYS A 170 -19.27 -9.42 -9.67
CA LYS A 170 -19.59 -9.85 -11.03
C LYS A 170 -18.40 -9.88 -11.97
N GLY A 171 -17.22 -9.38 -11.51
CA GLY A 171 -15.99 -9.38 -12.30
C GLY A 171 -15.87 -8.21 -13.29
N VAL A 172 -16.63 -7.13 -13.08
CA VAL A 172 -16.47 -5.90 -13.86
C VAL A 172 -15.07 -5.32 -13.53
N ARG A 173 -14.31 -5.07 -14.58
CA ARG A 173 -12.98 -4.46 -14.48
C ARG A 173 -13.01 -3.05 -15.05
N GLU A 174 -12.15 -2.19 -14.54
CA GLU A 174 -11.98 -0.85 -15.08
C GLU A 174 -11.56 -0.89 -16.55
N VAL A 175 -12.24 -0.07 -17.36
CA VAL A 175 -11.93 0.07 -18.78
C VAL A 175 -11.21 1.41 -18.98
N ILE A 176 -9.94 1.35 -19.40
CA ILE A 176 -9.09 2.53 -19.61
C ILE A 176 -9.80 3.59 -20.49
N GLY A 177 -10.52 3.17 -21.54
CA GLY A 177 -11.21 4.09 -22.43
C GLY A 177 -12.31 4.91 -21.73
N VAL A 178 -13.04 4.30 -20.80
CA VAL A 178 -14.08 5.00 -20.01
C VAL A 178 -13.42 5.99 -19.05
N ALA A 179 -12.35 5.58 -18.36
CA ALA A 179 -11.60 6.46 -17.47
C ALA A 179 -11.05 7.69 -18.21
N VAL A 180 -10.53 7.52 -19.43
CA VAL A 180 -10.05 8.63 -20.27
C VAL A 180 -11.18 9.59 -20.57
N ALA A 181 -12.34 9.10 -21.02
CA ALA A 181 -13.48 9.95 -21.36
C ALA A 181 -13.98 10.74 -20.13
N LEU A 182 -14.10 10.07 -18.97
CA LEU A 182 -14.57 10.72 -17.73
C LEU A 182 -13.59 11.79 -17.25
N VAL A 183 -12.29 11.51 -17.21
CA VAL A 183 -11.27 12.47 -16.78
C VAL A 183 -11.23 13.69 -17.70
N VAL A 184 -11.27 13.47 -19.01
CA VAL A 184 -11.26 14.58 -19.97
C VAL A 184 -12.50 15.47 -19.81
N VAL A 185 -13.68 14.88 -19.73
CA VAL A 185 -14.93 15.66 -19.55
C VAL A 185 -14.89 16.41 -18.22
N PHE A 186 -14.52 15.75 -17.13
CA PHE A 186 -14.43 16.37 -15.81
C PHE A 186 -13.44 17.54 -15.77
N LEU A 187 -12.24 17.36 -16.30
CA LEU A 187 -11.22 18.42 -16.31
C LEU A 187 -11.64 19.60 -17.21
N LEU A 188 -12.30 19.31 -18.34
CA LEU A 188 -12.82 20.37 -19.23
C LEU A 188 -13.92 21.18 -18.55
N LEU A 189 -14.88 20.53 -17.87
CA LEU A 189 -15.93 21.24 -17.14
C LEU A 189 -15.36 22.10 -16.02
N ASN A 190 -14.43 21.56 -15.25
CA ASN A 190 -13.73 22.32 -14.20
C ASN A 190 -12.93 23.49 -14.79
N LEU A 191 -12.24 23.28 -15.91
CA LEU A 191 -11.52 24.35 -16.61
C LEU A 191 -12.48 25.46 -17.05
N VAL A 192 -13.67 25.13 -17.56
CA VAL A 192 -14.69 26.10 -17.95
C VAL A 192 -15.18 26.91 -16.76
N VAL A 193 -15.46 26.25 -15.61
CA VAL A 193 -15.88 26.96 -14.37
C VAL A 193 -14.79 27.89 -13.87
N ILE A 194 -13.54 27.40 -13.78
CA ILE A 194 -12.38 28.17 -13.32
C ILE A 194 -12.12 29.34 -14.28
N ALA A 195 -12.09 29.10 -15.60
CA ALA A 195 -11.87 30.13 -16.59
C ALA A 195 -12.97 31.21 -16.58
N GLY A 196 -14.24 30.80 -16.43
CA GLY A 196 -15.37 31.71 -16.26
C GLY A 196 -15.21 32.60 -15.02
N GLY A 197 -14.82 31.98 -13.89
CA GLY A 197 -14.54 32.71 -12.66
C GLY A 197 -13.38 33.68 -12.81
N LEU A 198 -12.25 33.26 -13.37
CA LEU A 198 -11.09 34.13 -13.62
C LEU A 198 -11.43 35.27 -14.60
N MET A 199 -12.24 35.00 -15.64
CA MET A 199 -12.70 36.05 -16.55
C MET A 199 -13.56 37.08 -15.83
N THR A 200 -14.43 36.67 -14.92
CA THR A 200 -15.21 37.56 -14.07
C THR A 200 -14.31 38.43 -13.20
N LEU A 201 -13.28 37.87 -12.58
CA LEU A 201 -12.30 38.60 -11.79
C LEU A 201 -11.49 39.61 -12.61
N LEU A 202 -11.20 39.32 -13.89
CA LEU A 202 -10.54 40.27 -14.79
C LEU A 202 -11.48 41.42 -15.20
N ARG A 203 -12.80 41.15 -15.30
CA ARG A 203 -13.80 42.18 -15.60
C ARG A 203 -14.14 43.05 -14.38
N GLU A 204 -14.08 42.48 -13.19
CA GLU A 204 -14.41 43.13 -11.93
C GLU A 204 -13.21 43.11 -10.97
N PRO A 205 -12.09 43.83 -11.26
CA PRO A 205 -10.87 43.76 -10.45
C PRO A 205 -11.04 44.26 -9.00
N GLN A 206 -12.15 44.98 -8.74
CA GLN A 206 -12.55 45.36 -7.40
C GLN A 206 -12.82 44.17 -6.47
N LEU A 207 -13.15 43.02 -6.98
CA LEU A 207 -13.35 41.80 -6.17
C LEU A 207 -12.01 41.27 -5.61
N ILE A 208 -10.96 41.38 -6.40
CA ILE A 208 -9.62 40.98 -5.96
C ILE A 208 -9.07 42.00 -4.95
N SER A 209 -9.26 43.31 -5.21
CA SER A 209 -8.83 44.33 -4.27
C SER A 209 -9.58 44.24 -2.92
N ALA A 210 -10.91 44.00 -2.95
CA ALA A 210 -11.69 43.81 -1.74
C ALA A 210 -11.27 42.53 -0.96
N TRP A 211 -10.97 41.44 -1.66
CA TRP A 211 -10.40 40.25 -1.01
C TRP A 211 -9.06 40.56 -0.35
N TRP A 212 -8.18 41.26 -1.06
CA TRP A 212 -6.85 41.62 -0.55
C TRP A 212 -6.91 42.57 0.64
N GLU A 213 -7.74 43.57 0.56
CA GLU A 213 -7.95 44.56 1.65
C GLU A 213 -8.42 43.88 2.95
N ARG A 214 -9.41 42.97 2.82
CA ARG A 214 -9.90 42.17 3.97
C ARG A 214 -8.83 41.25 4.51
N LEU A 215 -8.06 40.59 3.64
CA LEU A 215 -6.96 39.72 4.04
C LEU A 215 -5.89 40.51 4.83
N VAL A 216 -5.46 41.67 4.33
CA VAL A 216 -4.47 42.50 4.97
C VAL A 216 -5.01 43.10 6.29
N ALA A 217 -6.30 43.43 6.34
CA ALA A 217 -6.97 43.87 7.57
C ALA A 217 -7.03 42.79 8.66
N GLY A 218 -6.71 41.53 8.34
CA GLY A 218 -6.76 40.43 9.29
C GLY A 218 -8.11 39.69 9.37
N ASP A 219 -9.07 40.06 8.49
CA ASP A 219 -10.32 39.33 8.36
C ASP A 219 -10.10 38.07 7.55
N LEU A 220 -9.82 36.94 8.22
CA LEU A 220 -9.55 35.68 7.57
C LEU A 220 -10.81 34.93 7.14
N GLY A 221 -11.96 35.23 7.73
CA GLY A 221 -13.22 34.55 7.43
C GLY A 221 -13.18 33.05 7.69
N ILE A 222 -12.40 32.60 8.67
CA ILE A 222 -12.30 31.18 9.04
C ILE A 222 -13.52 30.89 9.92
N ALA A 223 -14.37 29.95 9.51
CA ALA A 223 -15.38 29.37 10.38
C ALA A 223 -14.71 28.50 11.45
N GLY A 224 -15.15 28.53 12.69
CA GLY A 224 -14.67 27.62 13.73
C GLY A 224 -14.86 26.16 13.32
N ALA A 225 -14.13 25.25 13.96
CA ALA A 225 -14.06 23.82 13.62
C ALA A 225 -15.42 23.08 13.59
N HIS A 226 -16.49 23.72 14.02
CA HIS A 226 -17.87 23.17 14.01
C HIS A 226 -18.88 24.09 13.30
N GLY A 227 -18.41 25.00 12.43
CA GLY A 227 -19.31 25.92 11.70
C GLY A 227 -19.89 27.03 12.57
N GLU A 228 -19.45 27.16 13.82
CA GLU A 228 -19.79 28.32 14.64
C GLU A 228 -19.01 29.53 14.14
N PRO A 229 -19.68 30.69 13.98
CA PRO A 229 -18.94 31.92 13.74
C PRO A 229 -17.96 32.08 14.91
N LEU A 230 -16.68 32.31 14.63
CA LEU A 230 -15.69 32.62 15.66
C LEU A 230 -16.31 33.68 16.59
N PRO A 231 -16.27 33.47 17.93
CA PRO A 231 -16.65 34.52 18.88
C PRO A 231 -15.86 35.75 18.49
N ALA A 232 -16.55 36.89 18.35
CA ALA A 232 -16.06 38.17 17.84
C ALA A 232 -14.56 38.30 17.94
N ALA A 233 -13.86 38.22 16.78
CA ALA A 233 -12.42 38.11 16.69
C ALA A 233 -11.75 39.06 17.67
N PRO A 234 -10.75 38.63 18.46
CA PRO A 234 -9.92 39.56 19.20
C PRO A 234 -9.35 40.55 18.20
N ALA A 235 -9.42 41.81 18.49
CA ALA A 235 -9.13 43.00 17.67
C ALA A 235 -8.35 42.64 16.38
N ILE A 236 -8.98 42.85 15.23
CA ILE A 236 -8.41 42.59 13.91
C ILE A 236 -7.01 43.18 13.87
N VAL A 237 -5.99 42.31 13.97
CA VAL A 237 -4.60 42.76 13.88
C VAL A 237 -4.23 42.67 12.41
N PRO A 238 -3.82 43.80 11.79
CA PRO A 238 -3.40 43.78 10.38
C PRO A 238 -2.32 42.74 10.15
N LEU A 239 -2.52 41.91 9.11
CA LEU A 239 -1.56 40.88 8.76
C LEU A 239 -0.30 41.50 8.16
N THR A 240 0.82 41.25 8.79
CA THR A 240 2.13 41.54 8.19
C THR A 240 2.49 40.38 7.24
N PHE A 241 3.40 40.61 6.30
CA PHE A 241 3.90 39.55 5.42
C PHE A 241 4.40 38.34 6.21
N GLY A 242 5.12 38.55 7.31
CA GLY A 242 5.64 37.48 8.16
C GLY A 242 4.54 36.68 8.85
N SER A 243 3.49 37.35 9.40
CA SER A 243 2.37 36.66 10.04
C SER A 243 1.50 35.93 9.03
N ALA A 244 1.28 36.48 7.83
CA ALA A 244 0.56 35.82 6.76
C ALA A 244 1.31 34.56 6.27
N ALA A 245 2.62 34.65 6.08
CA ALA A 245 3.45 33.49 5.72
C ALA A 245 3.44 32.40 6.80
N MET A 246 3.57 32.80 8.06
CA MET A 246 3.52 31.85 9.20
C MET A 246 2.15 31.18 9.31
N MET A 247 1.05 31.94 9.21
CA MET A 247 -0.31 31.38 9.22
C MET A 247 -0.54 30.43 8.04
N THR A 248 -0.10 30.80 6.84
CA THR A 248 -0.15 29.95 5.65
C THR A 248 0.59 28.63 5.88
N MET A 249 1.77 28.69 6.53
CA MET A 249 2.55 27.49 6.86
C MET A 249 1.87 26.60 7.90
N LEU A 250 1.12 27.18 8.83
CA LEU A 250 0.33 26.43 9.84
C LEU A 250 -0.98 25.88 9.28
N LEU A 251 -1.55 26.50 8.25
CA LEU A 251 -2.83 26.08 7.67
C LEU A 251 -2.64 25.10 6.49
N PHE A 252 -1.50 25.15 5.81
CA PHE A 252 -1.21 24.30 4.66
C PHE A 252 -1.36 22.79 4.94
N PRO A 253 -1.02 22.24 6.12
CA PRO A 253 -1.21 20.82 6.39
C PRO A 253 -2.67 20.36 6.23
N LYS A 254 -3.63 21.23 6.51
CA LYS A 254 -5.07 20.93 6.36
C LYS A 254 -5.48 20.72 4.89
N LEU A 255 -4.66 21.19 3.94
CA LEU A 255 -4.86 21.05 2.51
C LEU A 255 -4.13 19.82 1.92
N ALA A 256 -3.51 19.01 2.76
CA ALA A 256 -2.62 17.91 2.34
C ALA A 256 -3.30 16.82 1.48
N LEU A 257 -4.64 16.78 1.45
CA LEU A 257 -5.41 15.93 0.53
C LEU A 257 -5.01 16.12 -0.94
N GLY A 258 -4.65 17.35 -1.34
CA GLY A 258 -4.16 17.63 -2.68
C GLY A 258 -2.83 16.95 -3.05
N LEU A 259 -2.21 16.21 -2.14
CA LEU A 259 -1.00 15.42 -2.35
C LEU A 259 -1.28 13.94 -2.63
N SER A 260 -2.55 13.52 -2.70
CA SER A 260 -2.95 12.14 -2.98
C SER A 260 -2.56 11.68 -4.39
N GLY A 261 -2.65 10.37 -4.67
CA GLY A 261 -2.52 9.81 -6.02
C GLY A 261 -1.10 9.53 -6.50
N PHE A 262 -0.04 9.93 -5.78
CA PHE A 262 1.34 9.63 -6.20
C PHE A 262 1.71 8.15 -6.03
N GLU A 263 1.25 7.51 -4.96
CA GLU A 263 1.50 6.08 -4.73
C GLU A 263 0.77 5.23 -5.78
N THR A 264 -0.50 5.56 -6.08
CA THR A 264 -1.27 4.91 -7.15
C THR A 264 -0.61 5.11 -8.52
N GLY A 265 -0.05 6.31 -8.79
CA GLY A 265 0.70 6.60 -10.01
C GLY A 265 1.93 5.73 -10.21
N VAL A 266 2.63 5.35 -9.12
CA VAL A 266 3.73 4.38 -9.18
C VAL A 266 3.21 2.95 -9.27
N ALA A 267 2.10 2.61 -8.59
CA ALA A 267 1.54 1.28 -8.57
C ALA A 267 1.08 0.78 -9.96
N VAL A 268 0.64 1.67 -10.85
CA VAL A 268 0.21 1.33 -12.22
C VAL A 268 1.35 1.24 -13.24
N MET A 269 2.59 1.47 -12.82
CA MET A 269 3.77 1.43 -13.69
C MET A 269 3.84 0.17 -14.59
N PRO A 270 3.46 -1.06 -14.15
CA PRO A 270 3.42 -2.24 -15.01
C PRO A 270 2.48 -2.13 -16.22
N GLN A 271 1.45 -1.29 -16.16
CA GLN A 271 0.48 -1.06 -17.24
C GLN A 271 1.01 -0.05 -18.29
N ILE A 272 2.11 0.65 -18.01
CA ILE A 272 2.70 1.61 -18.92
C ILE A 272 3.55 0.88 -19.96
N LYS A 273 3.26 1.12 -21.24
CA LYS A 273 4.07 0.59 -22.35
C LYS A 273 5.47 1.21 -22.30
N GLY A 274 6.49 0.37 -22.18
CA GLY A 274 7.90 0.75 -22.24
C GLY A 274 8.41 0.98 -23.66
N ASP A 275 9.73 1.23 -23.78
CA ASP A 275 10.43 1.30 -25.06
C ASP A 275 10.77 -0.12 -25.56
N ALA A 276 11.05 -0.26 -26.85
CA ALA A 276 11.41 -1.56 -27.45
C ALA A 276 12.74 -2.14 -26.88
N THR A 277 13.55 -1.30 -26.27
CA THR A 277 14.84 -1.66 -25.64
C THR A 277 14.70 -2.01 -24.17
N ASP A 278 13.51 -1.90 -23.59
CA ASP A 278 13.28 -2.21 -22.19
C ASP A 278 13.41 -3.72 -21.95
N THR A 279 14.15 -4.06 -20.91
CA THR A 279 14.22 -5.44 -20.39
C THR A 279 13.50 -5.52 -19.06
N GLU A 280 13.09 -6.74 -18.68
CA GLU A 280 12.42 -6.96 -17.38
C GLU A 280 13.28 -6.47 -16.20
N GLN A 281 14.61 -6.62 -16.30
CA GLN A 281 15.56 -6.19 -15.27
C GLN A 281 15.85 -4.68 -15.31
N ASN A 282 15.72 -4.03 -16.47
CA ASN A 282 15.98 -2.59 -16.63
C ASN A 282 14.97 -1.95 -17.58
N PRO A 283 13.75 -1.64 -17.13
CA PRO A 283 12.69 -1.01 -17.93
C PRO A 283 12.86 0.53 -17.95
N ALA A 284 13.96 1.03 -18.52
CA ALA A 284 14.32 2.45 -18.48
C ALA A 284 13.27 3.35 -19.17
N GLY A 285 12.70 2.93 -20.30
CA GLY A 285 11.64 3.63 -21.00
C GLY A 285 10.35 3.73 -20.19
N ARG A 286 9.93 2.62 -19.54
CA ARG A 286 8.78 2.60 -18.65
C ARG A 286 8.97 3.54 -17.45
N ILE A 287 10.14 3.52 -16.81
CA ILE A 287 10.49 4.43 -15.71
C ILE A 287 10.33 5.89 -16.15
N ARG A 288 10.92 6.27 -17.28
CA ARG A 288 10.85 7.63 -17.82
C ARG A 288 9.41 8.07 -18.11
N ARG A 289 8.59 7.19 -18.70
CA ARG A 289 7.18 7.49 -18.99
C ARG A 289 6.35 7.61 -17.71
N THR A 290 6.65 6.82 -16.68
CA THR A 290 6.03 6.98 -15.35
C THR A 290 6.40 8.34 -14.73
N GLN A 291 7.64 8.77 -14.85
CA GLN A 291 8.04 10.10 -14.38
C GLN A 291 7.32 11.23 -15.13
N TYR A 292 7.10 11.08 -16.45
CA TYR A 292 6.27 12.02 -17.21
C TYR A 292 4.81 12.00 -16.73
N LEU A 293 4.25 10.82 -16.46
CA LEU A 293 2.90 10.69 -15.89
C LEU A 293 2.79 11.48 -14.58
N LEU A 294 3.68 11.25 -13.62
CA LEU A 294 3.68 11.91 -12.31
C LEU A 294 3.84 13.44 -12.44
N LEU A 295 4.74 13.89 -13.28
CA LEU A 295 4.96 15.33 -13.49
C LEU A 295 3.77 16.01 -14.18
N THR A 296 3.23 15.38 -15.23
CA THR A 296 2.11 15.95 -16.00
C THR A 296 0.84 16.02 -15.15
N SER A 297 0.53 14.96 -14.39
CA SER A 297 -0.63 14.97 -13.47
C SER A 297 -0.48 16.07 -12.41
N ALA A 298 0.72 16.20 -11.82
CA ALA A 298 0.99 17.24 -10.82
C ALA A 298 0.87 18.66 -11.41
N LEU A 299 1.34 18.89 -12.64
CA LEU A 299 1.24 20.21 -13.29
C LEU A 299 -0.23 20.56 -13.60
N ILE A 300 -1.01 19.63 -14.17
CA ILE A 300 -2.43 19.85 -14.45
C ILE A 300 -3.15 20.20 -13.16
N MET A 301 -2.96 19.37 -12.11
CA MET A 301 -3.62 19.58 -10.83
C MET A 301 -3.20 20.91 -10.17
N SER A 302 -1.92 21.27 -10.26
CA SER A 302 -1.41 22.54 -9.72
C SER A 302 -2.13 23.75 -10.31
N VAL A 303 -2.31 23.79 -11.62
CA VAL A 303 -3.02 24.87 -12.31
C VAL A 303 -4.48 24.91 -11.90
N MET A 304 -5.14 23.74 -11.86
CA MET A 304 -6.55 23.63 -11.49
C MET A 304 -6.78 24.04 -10.02
N LEU A 305 -5.93 23.61 -9.09
CA LEU A 305 -6.05 23.94 -7.67
C LEU A 305 -5.83 25.43 -7.39
N ILE A 306 -4.80 26.04 -7.98
CA ILE A 306 -4.57 27.48 -7.79
C ILE A 306 -5.75 28.27 -8.35
N GLY A 307 -6.17 27.96 -9.60
CA GLY A 307 -7.27 28.63 -10.25
C GLY A 307 -8.58 28.51 -9.47
N SER A 308 -8.95 27.28 -9.07
CA SER A 308 -10.16 27.03 -8.29
C SER A 308 -10.13 27.71 -6.91
N SER A 309 -8.99 27.68 -6.22
CA SER A 309 -8.85 28.31 -4.91
C SER A 309 -9.04 29.84 -4.98
N ILE A 310 -8.46 30.50 -6.00
CA ILE A 310 -8.67 31.93 -6.22
C ILE A 310 -10.14 32.24 -6.50
N VAL A 311 -10.74 31.51 -7.45
CA VAL A 311 -12.12 31.73 -7.88
C VAL A 311 -13.11 31.50 -6.74
N VAL A 312 -12.98 30.38 -6.02
CA VAL A 312 -13.86 30.06 -4.89
C VAL A 312 -13.74 31.07 -3.76
N THR A 313 -12.52 31.45 -3.40
CA THR A 313 -12.28 32.38 -2.27
C THR A 313 -12.75 33.80 -2.56
N THR A 314 -12.76 34.24 -3.82
CA THR A 314 -13.11 35.61 -4.19
C THR A 314 -14.59 35.78 -4.61
N LEU A 315 -15.21 34.75 -5.17
CA LEU A 315 -16.55 34.83 -5.75
C LEU A 315 -17.65 34.29 -4.85
N ILE A 316 -17.36 33.36 -3.94
CA ILE A 316 -18.37 32.76 -3.07
C ILE A 316 -18.39 33.49 -1.72
N PRO A 317 -19.57 33.94 -1.26
CA PRO A 317 -19.70 34.47 0.11
C PRO A 317 -19.39 33.40 1.16
N ILE A 318 -18.71 33.80 2.24
CA ILE A 318 -18.30 32.85 3.30
C ILE A 318 -19.52 32.21 3.96
N GLU A 319 -20.62 32.93 4.06
CA GLU A 319 -21.88 32.45 4.61
C GLU A 319 -22.45 31.26 3.82
N ALA A 320 -22.27 31.26 2.51
CA ALA A 320 -22.71 30.14 1.64
C ALA A 320 -21.82 28.88 1.81
N LEU A 321 -20.60 29.04 2.27
CA LEU A 321 -19.62 27.97 2.54
C LEU A 321 -19.71 27.42 3.97
N ALA A 322 -20.48 28.09 4.85
CA ALA A 322 -20.72 27.62 6.21
C ALA A 322 -21.49 26.28 6.20
N LYS A 323 -21.36 25.51 7.30
CA LYS A 323 -22.06 24.23 7.45
C LYS A 323 -23.59 24.41 7.29
N GLY A 324 -24.17 23.69 6.35
CA GLY A 324 -25.59 23.86 5.97
C GLY A 324 -25.85 24.94 4.92
N GLY A 325 -24.83 25.66 4.47
CA GLY A 325 -24.94 26.60 3.34
C GLY A 325 -24.92 25.88 1.98
N PRO A 326 -25.42 26.53 0.92
CA PRO A 326 -25.60 25.91 -0.40
C PRO A 326 -24.27 25.59 -1.12
N ALA A 327 -23.17 26.22 -0.74
CA ALA A 327 -21.84 25.94 -1.32
C ALA A 327 -20.97 25.02 -0.44
N PHE A 328 -21.50 24.55 0.72
CA PHE A 328 -20.76 23.67 1.63
C PHE A 328 -20.42 22.35 0.96
N GLU A 329 -19.13 21.99 0.95
CA GLU A 329 -18.54 20.80 0.31
C GLU A 329 -18.66 20.73 -1.23
N ARG A 330 -19.32 21.71 -1.91
CA ARG A 330 -19.55 21.72 -3.37
C ARG A 330 -19.31 23.08 -4.04
N ALA A 331 -18.26 23.77 -3.63
CA ALA A 331 -17.99 25.16 -4.04
C ALA A 331 -17.94 25.39 -5.57
N LEU A 332 -17.32 24.50 -6.35
CA LEU A 332 -17.29 24.64 -7.83
C LEU A 332 -18.64 24.33 -8.48
N ALA A 333 -19.40 23.37 -7.94
CA ALA A 333 -20.75 23.08 -8.41
C ALA A 333 -21.71 24.26 -8.14
N TYR A 334 -21.61 24.90 -6.97
CA TYR A 334 -22.34 26.12 -6.66
C TYR A 334 -22.17 27.22 -7.71
N LEU A 335 -20.91 27.42 -8.18
CA LEU A 335 -20.62 28.36 -9.25
C LEU A 335 -21.17 27.89 -10.62
N ALA A 336 -21.12 26.59 -10.90
CA ALA A 336 -21.62 26.00 -12.14
C ALA A 336 -23.15 26.12 -12.26
N HIS A 337 -23.86 25.98 -11.15
CA HIS A 337 -25.32 26.21 -11.05
C HIS A 337 -25.72 27.68 -11.06
N ALA A 338 -24.78 28.63 -11.01
CA ALA A 338 -25.01 30.06 -10.84
C ALA A 338 -25.86 30.39 -9.60
N GLU A 339 -25.73 29.60 -8.54
CA GLU A 339 -26.37 29.84 -7.25
C GLU A 339 -25.90 31.16 -6.64
N GLY A 340 -26.70 31.79 -5.77
CA GLY A 340 -26.38 33.11 -5.22
C GLY A 340 -26.53 34.29 -6.19
N GLY A 341 -27.14 34.09 -7.32
CA GLY A 341 -27.54 35.15 -8.28
C GLY A 341 -26.39 35.69 -9.14
N ARG A 342 -25.20 35.11 -9.10
CA ARG A 342 -24.06 35.50 -9.96
C ARG A 342 -23.84 34.47 -11.07
N THR A 343 -24.19 34.83 -12.32
CA THR A 343 -23.92 34.03 -13.50
C THR A 343 -22.54 34.37 -14.06
N LEU A 344 -21.57 33.44 -14.02
CA LEU A 344 -20.21 33.67 -14.53
C LEU A 344 -20.15 33.71 -16.06
N LEU A 345 -20.89 32.81 -16.71
CA LEU A 345 -21.06 32.73 -18.16
C LEU A 345 -22.54 32.55 -18.53
N PRO A 346 -22.97 33.02 -19.70
CA PRO A 346 -24.42 33.04 -20.07
C PRO A 346 -25.11 31.66 -20.05
N PHE A 347 -24.34 30.58 -20.18
CA PHE A 347 -24.89 29.21 -20.19
C PHE A 347 -24.79 28.49 -18.83
N PHE A 348 -24.28 29.17 -17.78
CA PHE A 348 -24.26 28.62 -16.43
C PHE A 348 -25.69 28.69 -15.85
N GLY A 349 -26.04 27.71 -15.05
CA GLY A 349 -27.35 27.52 -14.44
C GLY A 349 -27.66 26.06 -14.25
N ASP A 350 -28.94 25.71 -14.00
CA ASP A 350 -29.33 24.34 -13.62
C ASP A 350 -28.89 23.26 -14.62
N THR A 351 -29.00 23.54 -15.94
CA THR A 351 -28.59 22.55 -16.96
C THR A 351 -27.09 22.30 -16.96
N PHE A 352 -26.27 23.35 -16.97
CA PHE A 352 -24.81 23.21 -16.95
C PHE A 352 -24.34 22.65 -15.62
N GLY A 353 -24.91 23.11 -14.50
CA GLY A 353 -24.60 22.60 -13.17
C GLY A 353 -24.96 21.12 -13.04
N THR A 354 -26.08 20.67 -13.60
CA THR A 354 -26.44 19.24 -13.61
C THR A 354 -25.44 18.40 -14.42
N ILE A 355 -24.98 18.88 -15.57
CA ILE A 355 -23.96 18.19 -16.36
C ILE A 355 -22.63 18.12 -15.54
N TYR A 356 -22.30 19.20 -14.83
CA TYR A 356 -21.15 19.26 -13.93
C TYR A 356 -21.27 18.22 -12.81
N ASP A 357 -22.42 18.16 -12.11
CA ASP A 357 -22.69 17.20 -11.03
C ASP A 357 -22.62 15.75 -11.53
N ILE A 358 -23.24 15.45 -12.67
CA ILE A 358 -23.16 14.09 -13.26
C ILE A 358 -21.70 13.71 -13.54
N SER A 359 -20.93 14.61 -14.12
CA SER A 359 -19.50 14.35 -14.37
C SER A 359 -18.72 14.13 -13.09
N THR A 360 -19.02 14.92 -12.05
CA THR A 360 -18.39 14.81 -10.71
C THR A 360 -18.79 13.49 -10.05
N ILE A 361 -20.04 13.10 -10.04
CA ILE A 361 -20.53 11.82 -9.50
C ILE A 361 -19.83 10.66 -10.21
N LEU A 362 -19.73 10.69 -11.53
CA LEU A 362 -19.11 9.62 -12.30
C LEU A 362 -17.62 9.48 -12.00
N ILE A 363 -16.86 10.60 -11.94
CA ILE A 363 -15.42 10.51 -11.63
C ILE A 363 -15.18 10.03 -10.19
N LEU A 364 -16.00 10.44 -9.23
CA LEU A 364 -15.94 10.00 -7.84
C LEU A 364 -16.26 8.50 -7.70
N CYS A 365 -17.27 7.99 -8.41
CA CYS A 365 -17.55 6.54 -8.46
C CYS A 365 -16.38 5.74 -9.04
N PHE A 366 -15.73 6.28 -10.08
CA PHE A 366 -14.55 5.65 -10.66
C PHE A 366 -13.31 5.75 -9.74
N ALA A 367 -13.15 6.83 -8.97
CA ALA A 367 -12.12 6.94 -7.95
C ALA A 367 -12.28 5.86 -6.88
N GLY A 368 -13.50 5.64 -6.39
CA GLY A 368 -13.80 4.53 -5.50
C GLY A 368 -13.51 3.15 -6.10
N SER A 369 -13.80 2.97 -7.40
CA SER A 369 -13.45 1.75 -8.15
C SER A 369 -11.94 1.53 -8.22
N SER A 370 -11.18 2.57 -8.55
CA SER A 370 -9.71 2.53 -8.63
C SER A 370 -9.09 2.20 -7.27
N ALA A 371 -9.59 2.80 -6.20
CA ALA A 371 -9.15 2.52 -4.84
C ALA A 371 -9.42 1.06 -4.43
N LEU A 372 -10.60 0.52 -4.74
CA LEU A 372 -10.92 -0.89 -4.48
C LEU A 372 -10.00 -1.83 -5.26
N SER A 373 -9.75 -1.53 -6.55
CA SER A 373 -8.81 -2.26 -7.40
C SER A 373 -7.39 -2.22 -6.83
N GLY A 374 -6.96 -1.06 -6.32
CA GLY A 374 -5.69 -0.87 -5.63
C GLY A 374 -5.52 -1.79 -4.42
N LEU A 375 -6.51 -1.87 -3.54
CA LEU A 375 -6.50 -2.77 -2.37
C LEU A 375 -6.47 -4.25 -2.76
N LEU A 376 -7.27 -4.63 -3.78
CA LEU A 376 -7.29 -6.00 -4.29
C LEU A 376 -5.95 -6.43 -4.89
N ASN A 377 -5.15 -5.51 -5.36
CA ASN A 377 -3.80 -5.78 -5.83
C ASN A 377 -2.75 -5.74 -4.70
N LEU A 378 -2.90 -4.80 -3.75
CA LEU A 378 -1.92 -4.55 -2.69
C LEU A 378 -1.90 -5.69 -1.65
N ILE A 379 -3.06 -6.07 -1.12
CA ILE A 379 -3.18 -7.03 -0.02
C ILE A 379 -2.66 -8.43 -0.42
N PRO A 380 -3.10 -9.05 -1.54
CA PRO A 380 -2.60 -10.37 -1.94
C PRO A 380 -1.13 -10.40 -2.31
N ARG A 381 -0.55 -9.26 -2.66
CA ARG A 381 0.86 -9.17 -3.07
C ARG A 381 1.82 -9.25 -1.90
N TYR A 382 1.47 -8.64 -0.76
CA TYR A 382 2.37 -8.55 0.39
C TYR A 382 2.12 -9.63 1.43
N LEU A 383 0.90 -9.79 1.90
CA LEU A 383 0.61 -10.63 3.06
C LEU A 383 0.86 -12.13 2.83
N PRO A 384 0.44 -12.75 1.69
CA PRO A 384 0.68 -14.17 1.47
C PRO A 384 2.16 -14.53 1.33
N ARG A 385 2.97 -13.63 0.76
CA ARG A 385 4.42 -13.83 0.59
C ARG A 385 5.14 -14.01 1.92
N PHE A 386 4.65 -13.38 2.99
CA PHE A 386 5.23 -13.48 4.33
C PHE A 386 4.57 -14.55 5.20
N GLY A 387 3.64 -15.35 4.65
CA GLY A 387 2.82 -16.27 5.42
C GLY A 387 1.83 -15.56 6.36
N MET A 388 1.62 -14.26 6.14
CA MET A 388 0.84 -13.38 7.00
C MET A 388 -0.59 -13.16 6.51
N ALA A 389 -1.09 -14.06 5.65
CA ALA A 389 -2.49 -14.05 5.26
C ALA A 389 -2.99 -15.48 5.02
N PRO A 390 -4.26 -15.75 5.36
CA PRO A 390 -4.93 -16.99 4.98
C PRO A 390 -4.98 -17.12 3.45
N GLU A 391 -5.10 -18.34 2.95
CA GLU A 391 -5.11 -18.57 1.50
C GLU A 391 -6.28 -17.92 0.76
N TRP A 392 -7.43 -17.76 1.44
CA TRP A 392 -8.61 -17.10 0.86
C TRP A 392 -8.36 -15.63 0.45
N VAL A 393 -7.34 -14.97 1.02
CA VAL A 393 -6.95 -13.60 0.63
C VAL A 393 -6.50 -13.51 -0.83
N LYS A 394 -6.04 -14.61 -1.42
CA LYS A 394 -5.72 -14.69 -2.85
C LYS A 394 -7.00 -14.69 -3.73
N ALA A 395 -8.14 -14.99 -3.14
CA ALA A 395 -9.41 -15.01 -3.85
C ALA A 395 -10.06 -13.63 -3.82
N THR A 396 -10.36 -13.10 -5.02
CA THR A 396 -10.91 -11.73 -5.17
C THR A 396 -12.24 -11.55 -4.46
N ARG A 397 -13.15 -12.52 -4.56
CA ARG A 397 -14.53 -12.37 -4.03
C ARG A 397 -14.61 -12.21 -2.51
N PRO A 398 -13.98 -13.07 -1.67
CA PRO A 398 -13.99 -12.88 -0.22
C PRO A 398 -13.34 -11.55 0.19
N LEU A 399 -12.25 -11.17 -0.48
CA LEU A 399 -11.54 -9.93 -0.18
C LEU A 399 -12.40 -8.70 -0.49
N VAL A 400 -13.14 -8.69 -1.61
CA VAL A 400 -14.13 -7.64 -1.91
C VAL A 400 -15.16 -7.52 -0.80
N CYS A 401 -15.74 -8.65 -0.33
CA CYS A 401 -16.73 -8.62 0.75
C CYS A 401 -16.15 -8.00 2.04
N VAL A 402 -14.92 -8.34 2.41
CA VAL A 402 -14.26 -7.79 3.61
C VAL A 402 -14.01 -6.28 3.46
N ILE A 403 -13.52 -5.83 2.30
CA ILE A 403 -13.26 -4.42 2.05
C ILE A 403 -14.58 -3.62 2.06
N ILE A 404 -15.62 -4.11 1.39
CA ILE A 404 -16.93 -3.44 1.36
C ILE A 404 -17.54 -3.38 2.77
N ALA A 405 -17.43 -4.44 3.57
CA ALA A 405 -17.87 -4.40 4.97
C ALA A 405 -17.11 -3.34 5.77
N ALA A 406 -15.79 -3.21 5.59
CA ALA A 406 -15.01 -2.15 6.21
C ALA A 406 -15.48 -0.75 5.74
N CYS A 407 -15.75 -0.56 4.45
CA CYS A 407 -16.29 0.70 3.92
C CYS A 407 -17.66 1.05 4.54
N VAL A 408 -18.55 0.07 4.68
CA VAL A 408 -19.86 0.27 5.35
C VAL A 408 -19.68 0.73 6.78
N ILE A 409 -18.80 0.06 7.55
CA ILE A 409 -18.51 0.42 8.95
C ILE A 409 -17.95 1.85 9.03
N VAL A 410 -16.99 2.19 8.19
CA VAL A 410 -16.37 3.53 8.15
C VAL A 410 -17.41 4.60 7.79
N THR A 411 -18.26 4.34 6.78
CA THR A 411 -19.32 5.27 6.40
C THR A 411 -20.30 5.54 7.55
N LEU A 412 -20.67 4.50 8.31
CA LEU A 412 -21.56 4.65 9.47
C LEU A 412 -20.90 5.40 10.62
N LEU A 413 -19.60 5.16 10.87
CA LEU A 413 -18.85 5.84 11.92
C LEU A 413 -18.73 7.35 11.64
N PHE A 414 -18.41 7.73 10.41
CA PHE A 414 -18.30 9.12 9.99
C PHE A 414 -19.64 9.75 9.56
N LYS A 415 -20.76 9.00 9.59
CA LYS A 415 -22.08 9.46 9.12
C LYS A 415 -22.06 10.04 7.71
N ALA A 416 -21.19 9.50 6.84
CA ALA A 416 -20.92 9.95 5.49
C ALA A 416 -20.47 11.44 5.38
N SER A 417 -19.89 12.03 6.44
CA SER A 417 -19.32 13.38 6.40
C SER A 417 -18.05 13.39 5.55
N VAL A 418 -17.99 14.23 4.53
CA VAL A 418 -16.80 14.41 3.67
C VAL A 418 -15.68 15.08 4.45
N GLU A 419 -16.02 16.08 5.28
CA GLU A 419 -15.04 16.83 6.08
C GLU A 419 -14.30 15.92 7.07
N ASP A 420 -15.05 15.09 7.85
CA ASP A 420 -14.43 14.22 8.86
C ASP A 420 -13.59 13.11 8.22
N GLN A 421 -14.06 12.53 7.11
CA GLN A 421 -13.32 11.54 6.35
C GLN A 421 -12.06 12.12 5.70
N SER A 422 -12.09 13.39 5.29
CA SER A 422 -10.96 14.06 4.67
C SER A 422 -9.72 14.11 5.58
N ALA A 423 -9.93 14.24 6.88
CA ALA A 423 -8.86 14.22 7.87
C ALA A 423 -8.19 12.85 8.01
N ALA A 424 -9.00 11.79 8.03
CA ALA A 424 -8.50 10.42 8.08
C ALA A 424 -7.73 10.08 6.80
N TYR A 425 -8.24 10.50 5.65
CA TYR A 425 -7.56 10.38 4.36
C TYR A 425 -6.19 11.07 4.35
N ALA A 426 -6.14 12.35 4.78
CA ALA A 426 -4.89 13.10 4.84
C ALA A 426 -3.82 12.41 5.71
N THR A 427 -4.23 11.76 6.81
CA THR A 427 -3.31 10.99 7.68
C THR A 427 -2.67 9.83 6.92
N GLY A 428 -3.46 9.03 6.21
CA GLY A 428 -2.98 7.91 5.39
C GLY A 428 -2.00 8.35 4.32
N VAL A 429 -2.40 9.33 3.50
CA VAL A 429 -1.57 9.91 2.43
C VAL A 429 -0.24 10.44 2.96
N MET A 430 -0.25 11.20 4.06
CA MET A 430 0.97 11.80 4.61
C MET A 430 1.95 10.78 5.13
N VAL A 431 1.49 9.72 5.79
CA VAL A 431 2.37 8.65 6.26
C VAL A 431 3.00 7.91 5.08
N LEU A 432 2.25 7.65 4.00
CA LEU A 432 2.80 7.03 2.80
C LEU A 432 3.87 7.91 2.12
N ILE A 433 3.61 9.21 1.97
CA ILE A 433 4.60 10.15 1.42
C ILE A 433 5.83 10.24 2.32
N LEU A 434 5.66 10.31 3.64
CA LEU A 434 6.77 10.32 4.59
C LEU A 434 7.59 9.03 4.50
N SER A 435 6.93 7.89 4.34
CA SER A 435 7.59 6.60 4.12
C SER A 435 8.42 6.58 2.83
N ALA A 436 7.90 7.16 1.75
CA ALA A 436 8.61 7.32 0.49
C ALA A 436 9.84 8.23 0.65
N CYS A 437 9.70 9.36 1.38
CA CYS A 437 10.82 10.23 1.72
C CYS A 437 11.91 9.51 2.52
N ALA A 438 11.51 8.74 3.53
CA ALA A 438 12.44 7.95 4.35
C ALA A 438 13.18 6.91 3.50
N ALA A 439 12.46 6.20 2.63
CA ALA A 439 13.05 5.23 1.71
C ALA A 439 14.10 5.87 0.79
N VAL A 440 13.74 6.99 0.14
CA VAL A 440 14.64 7.73 -0.75
C VAL A 440 15.83 8.33 0.01
N PHE A 441 15.61 8.81 1.23
CA PHE A 441 16.68 9.31 2.09
C PHE A 441 17.71 8.22 2.42
N ILE A 442 17.25 7.05 2.87
CA ILE A 442 18.11 5.91 3.22
C ILE A 442 18.86 5.43 1.97
N GLU A 443 18.19 5.29 0.83
CA GLU A 443 18.81 4.87 -0.43
C GLU A 443 19.93 5.83 -0.84
N ARG A 444 19.64 7.15 -0.91
CA ARG A 444 20.62 8.18 -1.28
C ARG A 444 21.77 8.27 -0.29
N TYR A 445 21.51 8.06 1.00
CA TYR A 445 22.55 8.03 2.02
C TYR A 445 23.51 6.84 1.81
N ARG A 446 22.98 5.68 1.41
CA ARG A 446 23.79 4.48 1.11
C ARG A 446 24.57 4.59 -0.20
N GLU A 447 23.99 5.21 -1.22
CA GLU A 447 24.64 5.41 -2.53
C GLU A 447 25.82 6.39 -2.47
N ARG A 448 25.79 7.37 -1.58
CA ARG A 448 26.83 8.39 -1.47
C ARG A 448 28.04 7.85 -0.71
N SER A 449 29.24 8.09 -1.23
CA SER A 449 30.52 7.82 -0.58
C SER A 449 31.10 9.09 0.07
N GLY A 450 31.92 8.92 1.12
CA GLY A 450 32.59 10.03 1.81
C GLY A 450 32.30 10.09 3.30
N SER A 451 32.59 11.23 3.96
CA SER A 451 32.32 11.45 5.38
C SER A 451 30.81 11.44 5.68
N ARG A 452 30.42 11.16 6.94
CA ARG A 452 29.00 11.10 7.37
C ARG A 452 28.20 12.32 6.93
N TRP A 453 28.74 13.54 7.04
CA TRP A 453 28.07 14.78 6.68
C TRP A 453 27.86 14.94 5.17
N ARG A 454 28.80 14.49 4.33
CA ARG A 454 28.69 14.55 2.86
C ARG A 454 27.72 13.51 2.30
N ARG A 455 27.46 12.42 3.05
CA ARG A 455 26.47 11.41 2.67
C ARG A 455 25.03 11.88 2.86
N ILE A 456 24.79 12.84 3.74
CA ILE A 456 23.44 13.32 4.04
C ILE A 456 22.83 13.98 2.78
N PRO A 457 21.69 13.48 2.28
CA PRO A 457 20.97 14.12 1.18
C PRO A 457 20.09 15.26 1.70
N TRP A 458 20.71 16.41 2.01
CA TRP A 458 20.07 17.55 2.71
C TRP A 458 18.73 17.97 2.10
N ALA A 459 18.64 18.05 0.75
CA ALA A 459 17.38 18.40 0.10
C ALA A 459 16.26 17.40 0.39
N THR A 460 16.56 16.09 0.32
CA THR A 460 15.59 15.04 0.68
C THR A 460 15.26 15.07 2.17
N GLY A 461 16.24 15.35 3.03
CA GLY A 461 16.04 15.52 4.46
C GLY A 461 15.13 16.70 4.80
N PHE A 462 15.32 17.85 4.14
CA PHE A 462 14.45 19.02 4.30
C PHE A 462 13.01 18.74 3.86
N ILE A 463 12.83 18.12 2.69
CA ILE A 463 11.51 17.68 2.20
C ILE A 463 10.86 16.71 3.23
N GLY A 464 11.63 15.75 3.74
CA GLY A 464 11.16 14.83 4.76
C GLY A 464 10.72 15.51 6.05
N LEU A 465 11.42 16.59 6.47
CA LEU A 465 11.02 17.38 7.63
C LEU A 465 9.71 18.15 7.40
N VAL A 466 9.51 18.69 6.20
CA VAL A 466 8.24 19.35 5.85
C VAL A 466 7.09 18.36 5.93
N PHE A 467 7.25 17.14 5.36
CA PHE A 467 6.20 16.12 5.43
C PHE A 467 6.02 15.55 6.85
N LEU A 468 7.08 15.47 7.65
CA LEU A 468 6.99 15.06 9.04
C LEU A 468 6.20 16.09 9.87
N PHE A 469 6.47 17.37 9.67
CA PHE A 469 5.70 18.46 10.28
C PHE A 469 4.23 18.37 9.88
N THR A 470 3.95 18.21 8.56
CA THR A 470 2.59 18.11 8.04
C THR A 470 1.85 16.90 8.62
N ALA A 471 2.47 15.73 8.64
CA ALA A 471 1.88 14.51 9.22
C ALA A 471 1.62 14.68 10.73
N GLY A 472 2.56 15.26 11.45
CA GLY A 472 2.43 15.53 12.89
C GLY A 472 1.29 16.49 13.22
N ASP A 473 1.17 17.58 12.47
CA ASP A 473 0.11 18.58 12.65
C ASP A 473 -1.28 17.95 12.41
N ILE A 474 -1.44 17.19 11.31
CA ILE A 474 -2.71 16.51 10.99
C ILE A 474 -3.08 15.51 12.09
N MET A 475 -2.13 14.68 12.55
CA MET A 475 -2.37 13.67 13.59
C MET A 475 -2.75 14.28 14.94
N ILE A 476 -2.21 15.45 15.27
CA ILE A 476 -2.50 16.17 16.52
C ILE A 476 -3.84 16.91 16.39
N ALA A 477 -4.05 17.62 15.28
CA ALA A 477 -5.24 18.43 15.08
C ALA A 477 -6.52 17.63 14.91
N LYS A 478 -6.41 16.43 14.24
CA LYS A 478 -7.54 15.56 13.94
C LYS A 478 -7.16 14.09 14.24
N SER A 479 -7.21 13.73 15.51
CA SER A 479 -6.81 12.39 16.01
C SER A 479 -7.70 11.24 15.51
N GLU A 480 -8.90 11.54 15.01
CA GLU A 480 -9.84 10.52 14.51
C GLU A 480 -9.25 9.69 13.36
N GLY A 481 -8.55 10.34 12.43
CA GLY A 481 -7.87 9.64 11.34
C GLY A 481 -6.76 8.72 11.81
N LEU A 482 -6.02 9.12 12.84
CA LEU A 482 -4.99 8.27 13.45
C LEU A 482 -5.63 7.06 14.16
N ILE A 483 -6.73 7.25 14.89
CA ILE A 483 -7.44 6.16 15.59
C ILE A 483 -7.91 5.10 14.60
N ILE A 484 -8.50 5.50 13.48
CA ILE A 484 -8.95 4.56 12.44
C ILE A 484 -7.77 3.84 11.80
N SER A 485 -6.69 4.57 11.49
CA SER A 485 -5.48 3.94 10.96
C SER A 485 -4.88 2.92 11.93
N LEU A 486 -4.84 3.23 13.24
CA LEU A 486 -4.39 2.30 14.28
C LEU A 486 -5.27 1.05 14.37
N PHE A 487 -6.59 1.21 14.18
CA PHE A 487 -7.49 0.06 14.12
C PHE A 487 -7.19 -0.85 12.92
N PHE A 488 -7.00 -0.29 11.71
CA PHE A 488 -6.59 -1.07 10.54
C PHE A 488 -5.22 -1.74 10.74
N ILE A 489 -4.26 -1.01 11.31
CA ILE A 489 -2.93 -1.56 11.64
C ILE A 489 -3.07 -2.74 12.61
N ALA A 490 -3.82 -2.57 13.69
CA ALA A 490 -4.03 -3.63 14.67
C ALA A 490 -4.73 -4.85 14.06
N ALA A 491 -5.76 -4.64 13.23
CA ALA A 491 -6.46 -5.71 12.53
C ALA A 491 -5.53 -6.47 11.57
N ILE A 492 -4.77 -5.76 10.73
CA ILE A 492 -3.82 -6.36 9.78
C ILE A 492 -2.71 -7.10 10.54
N MET A 493 -2.13 -6.49 11.59
CA MET A 493 -1.11 -7.15 12.41
C MET A 493 -1.66 -8.40 13.11
N GLY A 494 -2.83 -8.29 13.72
CA GLY A 494 -3.48 -9.42 14.41
C GLY A 494 -3.75 -10.59 13.46
N VAL A 495 -4.42 -10.33 12.34
CA VAL A 495 -4.67 -11.35 11.31
C VAL A 495 -3.37 -11.93 10.75
N SER A 496 -2.36 -11.09 10.55
CA SER A 496 -1.07 -11.51 10.01
C SER A 496 -0.31 -12.43 10.97
N LEU A 497 -0.25 -12.09 12.26
CA LEU A 497 0.41 -12.90 13.27
C LEU A 497 -0.32 -14.23 13.50
N VAL A 498 -1.65 -14.18 13.61
CA VAL A 498 -2.50 -15.37 13.76
C VAL A 498 -2.35 -16.28 12.53
N SER A 499 -2.44 -15.75 11.31
CA SER A 499 -2.23 -16.51 10.09
C SER A 499 -0.86 -17.16 10.04
N ARG A 500 0.20 -16.43 10.42
CA ARG A 500 1.56 -16.97 10.44
C ARG A 500 1.71 -18.09 11.46
N ALA A 501 1.05 -18.00 12.62
CA ALA A 501 1.04 -19.06 13.63
C ALA A 501 0.37 -20.33 13.10
N PHE A 502 -0.82 -20.20 12.49
CA PHE A 502 -1.53 -21.34 11.88
C PHE A 502 -0.81 -21.96 10.67
N ARG A 503 0.04 -21.21 9.98
CA ARG A 503 0.82 -21.69 8.85
C ARG A 503 2.24 -22.09 9.24
N SER A 504 2.51 -22.28 10.53
CA SER A 504 3.83 -22.72 11.00
C SER A 504 4.20 -24.11 10.50
N ASP A 505 3.21 -24.95 10.25
CA ASP A 505 3.36 -26.36 9.87
C ASP A 505 3.42 -26.59 8.34
N GLU A 506 3.56 -25.54 7.52
CA GLU A 506 3.69 -25.65 6.08
C GLU A 506 5.14 -25.83 5.63
N LEU A 507 5.36 -26.63 4.58
CA LEU A 507 6.63 -26.69 3.88
C LEU A 507 6.89 -25.35 3.17
N ARG A 508 8.03 -24.69 3.48
CA ARG A 508 8.34 -23.31 3.06
C ARG A 508 9.46 -23.22 2.02
N THR A 509 10.09 -24.36 1.70
CA THR A 509 11.17 -24.42 0.72
C THR A 509 10.60 -24.47 -0.68
N VAL A 510 10.88 -23.44 -1.49
CA VAL A 510 10.45 -23.39 -2.91
C VAL A 510 11.35 -24.23 -3.76
N ARG A 511 12.67 -24.03 -3.64
CA ARG A 511 13.71 -24.78 -4.36
C ARG A 511 15.03 -24.64 -3.64
N PHE A 512 15.94 -25.60 -3.89
CA PHE A 512 17.34 -25.49 -3.45
C PHE A 512 18.19 -24.84 -4.52
N ARG A 513 19.07 -23.91 -4.11
CA ARG A 513 20.12 -23.36 -4.96
C ARG A 513 21.47 -23.96 -4.55
N PHE A 514 22.37 -24.09 -5.47
CA PHE A 514 23.73 -24.61 -5.20
C PHE A 514 24.74 -23.47 -5.28
N VAL A 515 25.75 -23.48 -4.37
CA VAL A 515 26.82 -22.48 -4.37
C VAL A 515 27.63 -22.58 -5.68
N ASN A 516 27.92 -23.81 -6.13
CA ASN A 516 28.70 -24.10 -7.32
C ASN A 516 28.29 -25.41 -7.98
N ASN A 517 28.84 -25.69 -9.15
CA ASN A 517 28.56 -26.93 -9.90
C ASN A 517 29.06 -28.19 -9.17
N GLU A 518 30.10 -28.08 -8.35
CA GLU A 518 30.61 -29.17 -7.55
C GLU A 518 29.62 -29.60 -6.46
N SER A 519 29.01 -28.65 -5.76
CA SER A 519 27.94 -28.94 -4.79
C SER A 519 26.73 -29.58 -5.47
N ARG A 520 26.39 -29.16 -6.70
CA ARG A 520 25.33 -29.81 -7.48
C ARG A 520 25.67 -31.23 -7.88
N PHE A 521 26.91 -31.47 -8.29
CA PHE A 521 27.38 -32.82 -8.61
C PHE A 521 27.32 -33.74 -7.40
N ARG A 522 27.85 -33.30 -6.24
CA ARG A 522 27.79 -34.04 -4.97
C ARG A 522 26.36 -34.30 -4.51
N TRP A 523 25.45 -33.37 -4.72
CA TRP A 523 24.03 -33.56 -4.45
C TRP A 523 23.43 -34.70 -5.28
N ASN A 524 23.69 -34.71 -6.58
CA ASN A 524 23.24 -35.79 -7.45
C ASN A 524 23.85 -37.13 -7.02
N THR A 525 25.11 -37.15 -6.60
CA THR A 525 25.75 -38.33 -6.03
C THR A 525 25.03 -38.86 -4.80
N LEU A 526 24.69 -37.96 -3.87
CA LEU A 526 23.93 -38.30 -2.64
C LEU A 526 22.54 -38.91 -2.97
N GLN A 527 21.85 -38.35 -3.96
CA GLN A 527 20.55 -38.89 -4.40
C GLN A 527 20.67 -40.32 -4.96
N HIS A 528 21.77 -40.64 -5.68
CA HIS A 528 22.02 -41.94 -6.25
C HIS A 528 22.54 -42.96 -5.22
N LEU A 529 23.20 -42.49 -4.18
CA LEU A 529 23.74 -43.36 -3.12
C LEU A 529 22.68 -43.83 -2.13
N GLU A 530 21.40 -43.38 -2.26
CA GLU A 530 20.31 -43.73 -1.36
C GLU A 530 20.72 -43.62 0.12
N VAL A 531 21.18 -42.42 0.53
CA VAL A 531 21.69 -42.18 1.86
C VAL A 531 20.70 -42.55 2.94
N PRO A 532 21.03 -43.49 3.85
CA PRO A 532 20.07 -43.97 4.84
C PRO A 532 19.89 -43.04 6.01
N VAL A 533 20.93 -42.26 6.42
CA VAL A 533 20.93 -41.48 7.65
C VAL A 533 21.32 -40.02 7.42
N LEU A 534 20.44 -39.11 7.82
CA LEU A 534 20.70 -37.67 7.95
C LEU A 534 20.82 -37.27 9.41
N ALA A 535 21.92 -36.63 9.79
CA ALA A 535 22.20 -36.16 11.14
C ALA A 535 22.28 -34.64 11.20
N PRO A 536 21.27 -33.95 11.69
CA PRO A 536 21.37 -32.51 11.94
C PRO A 536 22.47 -32.18 12.95
N HIS A 537 23.34 -31.24 12.60
CA HIS A 537 24.46 -30.80 13.40
C HIS A 537 24.45 -29.27 13.55
N ARG A 538 24.77 -28.78 14.74
CA ARG A 538 24.85 -27.33 15.00
C ARG A 538 26.33 -26.90 14.94
N PRO A 539 26.72 -26.02 14.02
CA PRO A 539 28.08 -25.48 13.95
C PRO A 539 28.52 -24.84 15.28
N GLY A 540 29.71 -25.14 15.73
CA GLY A 540 30.25 -24.62 17.00
C GLY A 540 29.82 -25.37 18.27
N GLY A 541 29.09 -26.47 18.13
CA GLY A 541 28.77 -27.41 19.20
C GLY A 541 29.83 -28.52 19.33
N ARG A 542 29.36 -29.76 19.51
CA ARG A 542 30.21 -30.96 19.55
C ARG A 542 30.95 -31.17 18.22
N THR A 543 32.08 -31.82 18.22
CA THR A 543 32.79 -32.20 16.98
C THR A 543 31.97 -33.23 16.19
N LEU A 544 32.17 -33.29 14.87
CA LEU A 544 31.47 -34.28 14.02
C LEU A 544 31.78 -35.71 14.47
N ASP A 545 33.03 -35.99 14.91
CA ASP A 545 33.45 -37.31 15.41
C ASP A 545 32.74 -37.69 16.72
N GLU A 546 32.57 -36.73 17.62
CA GLU A 546 31.80 -36.96 18.86
C GLU A 546 30.35 -37.20 18.56
N LYS A 547 29.75 -36.42 17.66
CA LYS A 547 28.34 -36.54 17.26
C LYS A 547 28.06 -37.85 16.57
N GLU A 548 28.98 -38.32 15.72
CA GLU A 548 28.81 -39.62 15.04
C GLU A 548 28.93 -40.79 15.99
N ARG A 549 29.94 -40.78 16.92
CA ARG A 549 30.08 -41.82 17.95
C ARG A 549 28.81 -41.89 18.83
N GLU A 550 28.27 -40.76 19.24
CA GLU A 550 27.09 -40.68 20.03
C GLU A 550 25.86 -41.24 19.27
N LEU A 551 25.71 -40.85 18.00
CA LEU A 551 24.64 -41.35 17.13
C LEU A 551 24.68 -42.86 16.96
N ARG A 552 25.88 -43.42 16.66
CA ARG A 552 26.08 -44.84 16.49
C ARG A 552 25.78 -45.61 17.76
N ALA A 553 26.22 -45.06 18.92
CA ALA A 553 26.00 -45.67 20.22
C ALA A 553 24.50 -45.66 20.63
N TRP A 554 23.81 -44.57 20.42
CA TRP A 554 22.41 -44.41 20.86
C TRP A 554 21.41 -45.09 19.95
N HIS A 555 21.66 -45.09 18.63
CA HIS A 555 20.75 -45.63 17.65
C HIS A 555 21.19 -47.02 17.12
N HIS A 556 22.22 -47.62 17.70
CA HIS A 556 22.77 -48.91 17.32
C HIS A 556 23.08 -49.04 15.82
N LEU A 557 23.66 -47.99 15.22
CA LEU A 557 24.01 -47.96 13.81
C LEU A 557 25.30 -48.76 13.56
N GLU A 558 25.28 -49.64 12.59
CA GLU A 558 26.45 -50.38 12.14
C GLU A 558 27.52 -49.41 11.54
N ASP A 559 28.81 -49.80 11.64
CA ASP A 559 29.91 -48.96 11.22
C ASP A 559 29.97 -48.69 9.71
N ASP A 560 29.36 -49.56 8.89
CA ASP A 560 29.27 -49.45 7.45
C ASP A 560 28.17 -48.53 6.96
N ILE A 561 27.22 -48.14 7.82
CA ILE A 561 26.11 -47.25 7.45
C ILE A 561 26.64 -45.79 7.29
N PRO A 562 26.56 -45.18 6.10
CA PRO A 562 27.01 -43.83 5.88
C PRO A 562 26.07 -42.80 6.55
N VAL A 563 26.68 -41.89 7.32
CA VAL A 563 25.99 -40.77 7.97
C VAL A 563 26.31 -39.49 7.24
N VAL A 564 25.26 -38.77 6.81
CA VAL A 564 25.38 -37.44 6.19
C VAL A 564 25.00 -36.38 7.22
N PHE A 565 25.90 -35.47 7.49
CA PHE A 565 25.63 -34.35 8.41
C PHE A 565 24.95 -33.19 7.69
N VAL A 566 24.00 -32.54 8.40
CA VAL A 566 23.29 -31.37 7.88
C VAL A 566 23.47 -30.21 8.84
N GLU A 567 24.15 -29.16 8.36
CA GLU A 567 24.34 -27.90 9.10
C GLU A 567 23.44 -26.81 8.52
N VAL A 568 22.44 -26.38 9.28
CA VAL A 568 21.50 -25.34 8.87
C VAL A 568 21.87 -24.01 9.53
N SER A 569 22.16 -23.00 8.70
CA SER A 569 22.39 -21.63 9.14
C SER A 569 21.21 -20.75 8.83
N LEU A 570 20.59 -20.17 9.86
CA LEU A 570 19.46 -19.26 9.69
C LEU A 570 19.91 -17.96 9.02
N GLY A 571 19.11 -17.50 8.07
CA GLY A 571 19.17 -16.20 7.43
C GLY A 571 18.17 -15.22 8.04
N ASP A 572 17.31 -14.63 7.20
CA ASP A 572 16.22 -13.77 7.67
C ASP A 572 15.00 -14.61 8.12
N THR A 573 14.88 -14.83 9.42
CA THR A 573 13.78 -15.61 10.04
C THR A 573 12.41 -14.96 9.87
N SER A 574 12.36 -13.72 9.44
CA SER A 574 11.10 -13.01 9.15
C SER A 574 10.50 -13.41 7.79
N GLU A 575 11.28 -14.00 6.89
CA GLU A 575 10.77 -14.54 5.61
C GLU A 575 9.94 -15.79 5.85
N PHE A 576 9.03 -16.07 4.95
CA PHE A 576 8.17 -17.27 5.01
C PHE A 576 8.59 -18.29 3.94
N LEU A 577 8.57 -17.89 2.69
CA LEU A 577 9.09 -18.70 1.59
C LEU A 577 10.61 -18.56 1.50
N GLN A 578 11.31 -19.68 1.30
CA GLN A 578 12.77 -19.70 1.31
C GLN A 578 13.34 -20.42 0.08
N GLU A 579 14.48 -19.95 -0.39
CA GLU A 579 15.35 -20.61 -1.37
C GLU A 579 16.71 -20.87 -0.72
N PRO A 580 16.83 -21.98 0.05
CA PRO A 580 18.07 -22.28 0.73
C PRO A 580 19.20 -22.54 -0.25
N VAL A 581 20.41 -22.13 0.15
CA VAL A 581 21.62 -22.32 -0.65
C VAL A 581 22.41 -23.49 -0.07
N LEU A 582 22.60 -24.53 -0.87
CA LEU A 582 23.32 -25.74 -0.51
C LEU A 582 24.81 -25.62 -0.89
N ASN A 583 25.66 -25.89 0.07
CA ASN A 583 27.09 -26.13 -0.12
C ASN A 583 27.44 -27.53 0.42
N ILE A 584 27.72 -28.47 -0.46
CA ILE A 584 27.99 -29.85 -0.07
C ILE A 584 29.49 -30.09 -0.11
N VAL A 585 30.02 -30.41 1.05
CA VAL A 585 31.45 -30.62 1.27
C VAL A 585 31.68 -32.10 1.62
N HIS A 586 32.79 -32.64 1.16
CA HIS A 586 33.25 -33.97 1.56
C HIS A 586 34.56 -33.80 2.33
N GLU A 587 34.48 -34.02 3.62
CA GLU A 587 35.60 -33.83 4.56
C GLU A 587 35.73 -35.03 5.47
N GLY A 588 36.96 -35.55 5.63
CA GLY A 588 37.22 -36.69 6.52
C GLY A 588 36.44 -37.96 6.17
N GLY A 589 36.17 -38.20 4.87
CA GLY A 589 35.39 -39.36 4.41
C GLY A 589 33.86 -39.22 4.59
N ARG A 590 33.37 -38.05 4.98
CA ARG A 590 31.96 -37.79 5.27
C ARG A 590 31.41 -36.72 4.37
N TYR A 591 30.12 -36.79 4.07
CA TYR A 591 29.39 -35.73 3.41
C TYR A 591 28.73 -34.79 4.42
N ILE A 592 28.92 -33.47 4.23
CA ILE A 592 28.36 -32.43 5.06
C ILE A 592 27.53 -31.52 4.14
N ILE A 593 26.22 -31.43 4.35
CA ILE A 593 25.31 -30.53 3.66
C ILE A 593 25.20 -29.23 4.48
N LYS A 594 25.95 -28.21 4.07
CA LYS A 594 25.85 -26.86 4.70
C LYS A 594 24.74 -26.07 4.00
N VAL A 595 23.68 -25.78 4.71
CA VAL A 595 22.51 -25.03 4.21
C VAL A 595 22.50 -23.65 4.79
N SER A 596 22.44 -22.65 3.94
CA SER A 596 22.41 -21.23 4.34
C SER A 596 21.19 -20.51 3.75
N ARG A 597 20.91 -19.32 4.28
CA ARG A 597 19.75 -18.49 3.92
C ARG A 597 18.40 -19.17 4.19
N CYS A 598 18.30 -19.92 5.26
CA CYS A 598 17.07 -20.56 5.70
C CYS A 598 16.27 -19.61 6.61
N ALA A 599 14.96 -19.55 6.43
CA ALA A 599 14.09 -18.83 7.35
C ALA A 599 13.72 -19.67 8.58
N SER A 600 13.78 -21.01 8.46
CA SER A 600 13.40 -21.97 9.50
C SER A 600 14.17 -23.27 9.33
N ILE A 601 14.50 -23.94 10.44
CA ILE A 601 15.26 -25.19 10.45
C ILE A 601 14.38 -26.39 10.04
N ALA A 602 13.23 -26.56 10.71
CA ALA A 602 12.38 -27.74 10.51
C ALA A 602 11.88 -27.92 9.08
N PRO A 603 11.27 -26.90 8.40
CA PRO A 603 10.87 -27.02 7.00
C PRO A 603 12.04 -27.28 6.05
N THR A 604 13.23 -26.76 6.36
CA THR A 604 14.43 -27.00 5.55
C THR A 604 14.88 -28.46 5.65
N LEU A 605 14.93 -29.02 6.85
CA LEU A 605 15.28 -30.42 7.08
C LEU A 605 14.25 -31.37 6.47
N ALA A 606 12.96 -31.10 6.62
CA ALA A 606 11.90 -31.89 6.03
C ALA A 606 12.00 -31.88 4.49
N SER A 607 12.20 -30.71 3.88
CA SER A 607 12.37 -30.58 2.42
C SER A 607 13.64 -31.31 1.92
N LEU A 608 14.74 -31.25 2.66
CA LEU A 608 15.95 -32.01 2.33
C LEU A 608 15.70 -33.52 2.38
N ALA A 609 15.06 -33.99 3.46
CA ALA A 609 14.72 -35.38 3.61
C ALA A 609 13.81 -35.89 2.48
N ILE A 610 12.80 -35.12 2.08
CA ILE A 610 11.92 -35.45 0.95
C ILE A 610 12.72 -35.50 -0.36
N SER A 611 13.62 -34.54 -0.57
CA SER A 611 14.41 -34.44 -1.81
C SER A 611 15.50 -35.51 -1.94
N LEU A 612 15.98 -36.07 -0.83
CA LEU A 612 16.97 -37.17 -0.79
C LEU A 612 16.35 -38.53 -0.57
N ASN A 613 15.01 -38.60 -0.38
CA ASN A 613 14.32 -39.84 -0.07
C ASN A 613 14.40 -40.83 -1.25
N GLY A 614 15.04 -41.98 -1.03
CA GLY A 614 15.21 -43.01 -2.04
C GLY A 614 13.94 -43.86 -2.28
N ALA A 615 13.90 -44.54 -3.39
CA ALA A 615 12.76 -45.40 -3.75
C ALA A 615 12.77 -46.73 -2.98
N SER A 616 13.93 -47.23 -2.61
CA SER A 616 14.10 -48.56 -2.00
C SER A 616 14.05 -48.51 -0.47
N ARG A 617 14.55 -47.48 0.16
CA ARG A 617 14.54 -47.32 1.63
C ARG A 617 14.27 -45.89 2.02
N PRO A 618 13.29 -45.63 2.95
CA PRO A 618 13.06 -44.31 3.47
C PRO A 618 14.28 -43.81 4.25
N ILE A 619 14.63 -42.53 4.06
CA ILE A 619 15.71 -41.89 4.80
C ILE A 619 15.33 -41.66 6.29
N GLU A 620 16.29 -41.79 7.17
CA GLU A 620 16.11 -41.59 8.60
C GLU A 620 16.81 -40.32 9.07
N LEU A 621 16.07 -39.43 9.77
CA LEU A 621 16.62 -38.24 10.40
C LEU A 621 16.85 -38.54 11.87
N HIS A 622 18.09 -38.49 12.31
CA HIS A 622 18.47 -38.80 13.68
C HIS A 622 18.74 -37.52 14.48
N PHE A 623 17.91 -37.26 15.46
CA PHE A 623 18.02 -36.11 16.36
C PHE A 623 18.47 -36.53 17.76
N GLY A 624 19.25 -35.68 18.44
CA GLY A 624 19.51 -35.81 19.86
C GLY A 624 18.39 -35.18 20.71
N TRP A 625 18.36 -35.49 21.98
CA TRP A 625 17.42 -34.88 22.95
C TRP A 625 17.64 -33.38 23.10
N SER A 626 16.55 -32.64 23.32
CA SER A 626 16.55 -31.21 23.60
C SER A 626 16.19 -30.96 25.06
N ASP A 627 17.00 -30.16 25.75
CA ASP A 627 16.79 -29.77 27.15
C ASP A 627 15.90 -28.52 27.30
N GLU A 628 15.34 -27.98 26.19
CA GLU A 628 14.55 -26.76 26.19
C GLU A 628 13.08 -27.01 26.58
N SER A 629 12.47 -26.03 27.29
CA SER A 629 11.06 -26.14 27.65
C SER A 629 10.15 -26.04 26.42
N PRO A 630 9.00 -26.79 26.35
CA PRO A 630 8.09 -26.77 25.21
C PRO A 630 7.59 -25.36 24.83
N PHE A 631 7.36 -24.50 25.82
CA PHE A 631 6.91 -23.14 25.58
C PHE A 631 7.98 -22.29 24.86
N LYS A 632 9.24 -22.38 25.31
CA LYS A 632 10.36 -21.68 24.64
C LYS A 632 10.57 -22.21 23.23
N MET A 633 10.44 -23.51 23.02
CA MET A 633 10.58 -24.16 21.72
C MET A 633 9.51 -23.65 20.72
N ASN A 634 8.24 -23.59 21.13
CA ASN A 634 7.15 -23.12 20.27
C ASN A 634 7.26 -21.64 19.96
N LEU A 635 7.56 -20.80 20.96
CA LEU A 635 7.77 -19.38 20.76
C LEU A 635 8.98 -19.09 19.86
N GLY A 636 10.08 -19.81 20.11
CA GLY A 636 11.30 -19.74 19.29
C GLY A 636 11.03 -20.12 17.84
N PHE A 637 10.21 -21.14 17.61
CA PHE A 637 9.83 -21.55 16.24
C PHE A 637 9.05 -20.47 15.49
N VAL A 638 7.99 -19.94 16.10
CA VAL A 638 7.14 -18.92 15.43
C VAL A 638 7.90 -17.64 15.13
N LEU A 639 8.75 -17.19 16.07
CA LEU A 639 9.46 -15.90 15.95
C LEU A 639 10.80 -16.00 15.21
N PHE A 640 11.56 -17.07 15.46
CA PHE A 640 12.96 -17.17 15.03
C PHE A 640 13.25 -18.36 14.10
N GLY A 641 12.25 -19.20 13.83
CA GLY A 641 12.43 -20.43 13.05
C GLY A 641 13.21 -21.52 13.79
N GLU A 642 13.37 -21.38 15.11
CA GLU A 642 13.99 -22.34 16.02
C GLU A 642 12.93 -22.86 16.97
N GLY A 643 12.97 -24.14 17.37
CA GLY A 643 11.99 -24.73 18.28
C GLY A 643 12.12 -26.26 18.36
N ASN A 644 11.05 -26.96 18.67
CA ASN A 644 11.01 -28.43 18.71
C ASN A 644 11.17 -29.02 17.30
N VAL A 645 12.37 -28.88 16.76
CA VAL A 645 12.70 -29.27 15.37
C VAL A 645 12.31 -30.72 15.06
N PRO A 646 12.61 -31.73 15.88
CA PRO A 646 12.26 -33.12 15.56
C PRO A 646 10.75 -33.36 15.40
N PHE A 647 9.96 -32.79 16.33
CA PHE A 647 8.49 -32.93 16.30
C PHE A 647 7.91 -32.26 15.05
N LEU A 648 8.34 -31.04 14.75
CA LEU A 648 7.86 -30.27 13.60
C LEU A 648 8.28 -30.91 12.26
N VAL A 649 9.50 -31.46 12.19
CA VAL A 649 9.95 -32.24 11.01
C VAL A 649 9.06 -33.46 10.81
N LYS A 650 8.72 -34.18 11.88
CA LYS A 650 7.82 -35.34 11.82
C LYS A 650 6.44 -34.95 11.28
N GLU A 651 5.86 -33.85 11.80
CA GLU A 651 4.53 -33.35 11.39
C GLU A 651 4.53 -32.93 9.93
N LEU A 652 5.51 -32.12 9.50
CA LEU A 652 5.70 -31.71 8.11
C LEU A 652 5.86 -32.89 7.14
N LEU A 653 6.58 -33.94 7.55
CA LEU A 653 6.74 -35.16 6.75
C LEU A 653 5.46 -36.00 6.69
N GLN A 654 4.64 -35.99 7.76
CA GLN A 654 3.34 -36.67 7.80
C GLN A 654 2.36 -36.02 6.82
N ASP A 655 2.33 -34.72 6.78
CA ASP A 655 1.44 -33.95 5.90
C ASP A 655 1.89 -34.05 4.43
N ALA A 656 3.21 -34.00 4.17
CA ALA A 656 3.75 -34.05 2.81
C ALA A 656 3.66 -35.45 2.18
N ILE A 657 3.88 -36.52 2.96
CA ILE A 657 3.88 -37.91 2.48
C ILE A 657 2.97 -38.74 3.36
N PRO A 658 1.67 -38.92 2.99
CA PRO A 658 0.73 -39.73 3.75
C PRO A 658 1.12 -41.21 3.83
N ASP A 659 1.77 -41.75 2.77
CA ASP A 659 2.22 -43.16 2.71
C ASP A 659 3.34 -43.40 3.73
N THR A 660 3.02 -44.14 4.77
CA THR A 660 3.96 -44.48 5.86
C THR A 660 5.15 -45.33 5.40
N ALA A 661 5.00 -46.10 4.33
CA ALA A 661 6.07 -46.94 3.82
C ALA A 661 7.17 -46.12 3.10
N ARG A 662 6.79 -45.01 2.50
CA ARG A 662 7.70 -44.12 1.75
C ARG A 662 8.10 -42.86 2.52
N ARG A 663 7.54 -42.62 3.69
CA ARG A 663 7.78 -41.43 4.48
C ARG A 663 9.16 -41.47 5.15
N PRO A 664 10.00 -40.44 5.03
CA PRO A 664 11.20 -40.29 5.86
C PRO A 664 10.88 -40.44 7.34
N ARG A 665 11.73 -41.14 8.08
CA ARG A 665 11.52 -41.44 9.50
C ARG A 665 12.27 -40.42 10.36
N VAL A 666 11.66 -39.99 11.45
CA VAL A 666 12.29 -39.15 12.45
C VAL A 666 12.58 -40.00 13.68
N ILE A 667 13.83 -40.10 14.04
CA ILE A 667 14.32 -40.88 15.20
C ILE A 667 14.92 -39.89 16.21
N ILE A 668 14.51 -40.00 17.45
CA ILE A 668 14.94 -39.14 18.56
C ILE A 668 15.53 -40.06 19.62
N GLY A 669 16.80 -39.83 19.99
CA GLY A 669 17.50 -40.65 20.96
C GLY A 669 18.50 -39.89 21.78
#